data_fdd707a007fadb3ebd324ca03248a100
#
_entry.id   fdd707a007fadb3ebd324ca03248a100
#
_cell.length_a   1.000
_cell.length_b   1.000
_cell.length_c   1.000
_cell.angle_alpha   90.00
_cell.angle_beta   90.00
_cell.angle_gamma   90.00
#
_symmetry.space_group_name_H-M   'P 1'
#
loop_
_entity.id
_entity.type
_entity.pdbx_description
1 polymer ?
#
loop_
_entity_poly.entity_id
_entity_poly.type
_entity_poly.pdbx_seq_one_letter_code
_entity_poly.pdbx_strand_id
1 'polypeptide(L)'
;MNKQNNYSDDSIQVLEGLEAVRKRPGMYIGSTDKRGLHHLVYEIVDNSVDEVLNGYGNEIDVTINKDGSISIEDNGRGMPTGIHKSGKPTVEVIFTVLHAGGKFGQGGYKTSGGLHGVGASVVNALSEWLEVEIHRDGNIYHQSFKNGGSPSSGLVKKGKTKKTGTKVTFKPDDTIFKASTSFNFDVLSERLQESAFLLKNLKITLNDLRSGKERQEHYHYEEGIKEFVSYVNEGKEVLHDVATFSGEANGIEVDVAFQYNDQYSESILSFVNNVRTKDGGTHEVGFKTAMTRVFNDYARRINELKTKDKNLDGNDIREGLTAVVSVRIPEELLQFEGQTKSKLGTSEARSAVDSVVADKLPFYLEEKGQLSKSLVKKAIKAQQAREAARKAREDARSGKKNKRKDTLLSGKLTPAQSKNTDKNELYLVEGDSAGGSAKLGRDRKFQAILPLRGKVINTEKARLEDIFKNEEINTIIHTIGAGVGTDFKIEDSNYNRVIIMTDADTDGAHIQVLLLTFFFQYMKPLVQAGRVFIALPPLYKLEKGKGKTKRVEYAWTDEELNKLQKELGKGFTLQRYKGLGEMNPEQLWETTMNPDTRTLIRVQVEDEVRSSKRVTTLMGDKVQPRREWIEKHVEFGMQEDQSILDNSEVQVLENDQFDEEEI
;
A
#
# COMPACT_ATOMS: atom_id res chain seq x y z
N MET A 1 -37.98 11.07 -29.04
CA MET A 1 -36.99 10.86 -30.11
C MET A 1 -36.19 9.61 -29.79
N ASN A 2 -36.44 8.52 -30.51
CA ASN A 2 -35.75 7.25 -30.37
C ASN A 2 -34.28 7.44 -30.81
N LYS A 3 -33.32 7.33 -29.88
CA LYS A 3 -31.92 7.09 -30.24
C LYS A 3 -31.85 5.67 -30.83
N GLN A 4 -31.84 5.57 -32.16
CA GLN A 4 -31.43 4.35 -32.82
C GLN A 4 -30.01 4.01 -32.37
N ASN A 5 -29.83 2.89 -31.67
CA ASN A 5 -28.55 2.29 -31.40
C ASN A 5 -27.97 1.83 -32.76
N ASN A 6 -27.15 2.68 -33.37
CA ASN A 6 -26.34 2.30 -34.54
C ASN A 6 -25.14 1.44 -34.11
N TYR A 7 -25.40 0.22 -33.66
CA TYR A 7 -24.40 -0.82 -33.54
C TYR A 7 -24.37 -1.59 -34.86
N SER A 8 -23.46 -1.21 -35.73
CA SER A 8 -23.25 -1.80 -37.06
C SER A 8 -21.79 -2.26 -37.20
N ASP A 9 -21.51 -3.03 -38.25
CA ASP A 9 -20.14 -3.52 -38.55
C ASP A 9 -19.11 -2.36 -38.58
N ASP A 10 -19.52 -1.19 -39.06
CA ASP A 10 -18.70 0.04 -39.08
C ASP A 10 -18.38 0.59 -37.69
N SER A 11 -19.10 0.16 -36.64
CA SER A 11 -18.85 0.56 -35.27
C SER A 11 -17.69 -0.22 -34.61
N ILE A 12 -17.25 -1.31 -35.26
CA ILE A 12 -16.12 -2.14 -34.78
C ILE A 12 -14.82 -1.50 -35.25
N GLN A 13 -14.07 -0.93 -34.31
CA GLN A 13 -12.75 -0.35 -34.57
C GLN A 13 -11.64 -1.33 -34.16
N VAL A 14 -10.76 -1.64 -35.09
CA VAL A 14 -9.52 -2.36 -34.80
C VAL A 14 -8.44 -1.34 -34.47
N LEU A 15 -7.84 -1.48 -33.29
CA LEU A 15 -6.70 -0.65 -32.85
C LEU A 15 -5.44 -1.45 -33.03
N GLU A 16 -4.47 -0.91 -33.75
CA GLU A 16 -3.19 -1.57 -34.02
C GLU A 16 -2.03 -0.84 -33.31
N GLY A 17 -1.03 -1.61 -32.89
CA GLY A 17 0.23 -1.12 -32.37
C GLY A 17 0.08 -0.17 -31.15
N LEU A 18 0.86 0.90 -31.14
CA LEU A 18 0.94 1.85 -30.02
C LEU A 18 -0.34 2.70 -29.84
N GLU A 19 -1.17 2.82 -30.87
CA GLU A 19 -2.45 3.55 -30.76
C GLU A 19 -3.40 2.86 -29.77
N ALA A 20 -3.41 1.52 -29.73
CA ALA A 20 -4.20 0.76 -28.77
C ALA A 20 -3.79 1.09 -27.33
N VAL A 21 -2.50 1.24 -27.06
CA VAL A 21 -1.96 1.63 -25.74
C VAL A 21 -2.45 3.03 -25.35
N ARG A 22 -2.35 4.00 -26.26
CA ARG A 22 -2.78 5.38 -26.00
C ARG A 22 -4.27 5.52 -25.77
N LYS A 23 -5.10 4.74 -26.48
CA LYS A 23 -6.57 4.76 -26.29
C LYS A 23 -7.02 4.04 -25.02
N ARG A 24 -6.28 3.04 -24.55
CA ARG A 24 -6.63 2.23 -23.37
C ARG A 24 -5.43 2.01 -22.45
N PRO A 25 -4.78 3.10 -21.95
CA PRO A 25 -3.56 2.98 -21.15
C PRO A 25 -3.75 2.15 -19.88
N GLY A 26 -4.93 2.23 -19.26
CA GLY A 26 -5.25 1.46 -18.05
C GLY A 26 -5.15 -0.06 -18.21
N MET A 27 -5.26 -0.61 -19.43
CA MET A 27 -5.06 -2.04 -19.69
C MET A 27 -3.60 -2.46 -19.53
N TYR A 28 -2.65 -1.54 -19.73
CA TYR A 28 -1.22 -1.81 -19.73
C TYR A 28 -0.51 -1.36 -18.44
N ILE A 29 -0.93 -0.23 -17.88
CA ILE A 29 -0.31 0.38 -16.69
C ILE A 29 -1.25 0.49 -15.49
N GLY A 30 -2.45 -0.12 -15.56
CA GLY A 30 -3.44 -0.18 -14.49
C GLY A 30 -4.25 1.11 -14.30
N SER A 31 -3.64 2.28 -14.39
CA SER A 31 -4.30 3.59 -14.25
C SER A 31 -3.54 4.69 -14.97
N THR A 32 -4.15 5.89 -15.11
CA THR A 32 -3.49 7.11 -15.62
C THR A 32 -3.28 8.16 -14.52
N ASP A 33 -3.38 7.73 -13.27
CA ASP A 33 -3.03 8.54 -12.08
C ASP A 33 -1.53 8.43 -11.75
N LYS A 34 -1.13 8.92 -10.58
CA LYS A 34 0.27 8.84 -10.10
C LYS A 34 0.83 7.40 -10.10
N ARG A 35 0.00 6.36 -9.88
CA ARG A 35 0.45 4.96 -9.87
C ARG A 35 0.87 4.50 -11.26
N GLY A 36 0.02 4.76 -12.26
CA GLY A 36 0.36 4.44 -13.65
C GLY A 36 1.56 5.24 -14.16
N LEU A 37 1.72 6.50 -13.70
CA LEU A 37 2.90 7.30 -14.02
C LEU A 37 4.21 6.64 -13.53
N HIS A 38 4.25 6.21 -12.26
CA HIS A 38 5.44 5.53 -11.71
C HIS A 38 5.66 4.15 -12.32
N HIS A 39 4.58 3.48 -12.78
CA HIS A 39 4.70 2.19 -13.47
C HIS A 39 5.56 2.27 -14.74
N LEU A 40 5.55 3.40 -15.45
CA LEU A 40 6.44 3.62 -16.59
C LEU A 40 7.92 3.49 -16.20
N VAL A 41 8.28 4.02 -15.05
CA VAL A 41 9.65 3.92 -14.52
C VAL A 41 9.99 2.47 -14.19
N TYR A 42 9.05 1.76 -13.54
CA TYR A 42 9.26 0.36 -13.14
C TYR A 42 9.47 -0.55 -14.35
N GLU A 43 8.77 -0.34 -15.46
CA GLU A 43 8.96 -1.13 -16.69
C GLU A 43 10.38 -1.00 -17.27
N ILE A 44 10.98 0.18 -17.21
CA ILE A 44 12.37 0.38 -17.68
C ILE A 44 13.38 -0.15 -16.66
N VAL A 45 13.17 0.12 -15.36
CA VAL A 45 14.02 -0.40 -14.27
C VAL A 45 14.02 -1.93 -14.27
N ASP A 46 12.86 -2.57 -14.41
CA ASP A 46 12.75 -4.04 -14.45
C ASP A 46 13.53 -4.64 -15.64
N ASN A 47 13.65 -3.94 -16.77
CA ASN A 47 14.52 -4.36 -17.87
C ASN A 47 16.00 -4.32 -17.49
N SER A 48 16.44 -3.29 -16.77
CA SER A 48 17.81 -3.18 -16.25
C SER A 48 18.10 -4.23 -15.17
N VAL A 49 17.12 -4.49 -14.29
CA VAL A 49 17.16 -5.57 -13.28
C VAL A 49 17.28 -6.94 -13.92
N ASP A 50 16.58 -7.20 -15.03
CA ASP A 50 16.66 -8.46 -15.78
C ASP A 50 18.08 -8.71 -16.35
N GLU A 51 18.84 -7.66 -16.72
CA GLU A 51 20.27 -7.79 -17.08
C GLU A 51 21.08 -8.28 -15.88
N VAL A 52 20.87 -7.68 -14.70
CA VAL A 52 21.57 -8.04 -13.45
C VAL A 52 21.23 -9.46 -13.01
N LEU A 53 19.94 -9.86 -13.07
CA LEU A 53 19.48 -11.23 -12.77
C LEU A 53 20.18 -12.29 -13.62
N ASN A 54 20.53 -11.94 -14.85
CA ASN A 54 21.23 -12.83 -15.77
C ASN A 54 22.77 -12.68 -15.73
N GLY A 55 23.30 -11.95 -14.74
CA GLY A 55 24.72 -11.79 -14.48
C GLY A 55 25.42 -10.72 -15.34
N TYR A 56 24.64 -9.80 -15.91
CA TYR A 56 25.18 -8.73 -16.76
C TYR A 56 24.99 -7.37 -16.07
N GLY A 57 26.09 -6.78 -15.62
CA GLY A 57 26.04 -5.51 -14.90
C GLY A 57 25.64 -5.63 -13.43
N ASN A 58 25.70 -4.51 -12.72
CA ASN A 58 25.40 -4.43 -11.28
C ASN A 58 25.10 -3.01 -10.81
N GLU A 59 24.94 -2.06 -11.73
CA GLU A 59 24.65 -0.65 -11.40
C GLU A 59 23.47 -0.15 -12.22
N ILE A 60 22.56 0.56 -11.55
CA ILE A 60 21.41 1.22 -12.14
C ILE A 60 21.31 2.64 -11.59
N ASP A 61 21.34 3.64 -12.46
CA ASP A 61 21.15 5.04 -12.10
C ASP A 61 19.80 5.54 -12.59
N VAL A 62 18.98 6.02 -11.67
CA VAL A 62 17.66 6.62 -11.96
C VAL A 62 17.73 8.11 -11.64
N THR A 63 17.43 8.97 -12.60
CA THR A 63 17.54 10.42 -12.43
C THR A 63 16.25 11.12 -12.85
N ILE A 64 15.60 11.82 -11.95
CA ILE A 64 14.53 12.77 -12.25
C ILE A 64 15.20 14.06 -12.70
N ASN A 65 15.05 14.41 -13.97
CA ASN A 65 15.70 15.54 -14.59
C ASN A 65 15.01 16.88 -14.25
N LYS A 66 15.72 18.00 -14.46
CA LYS A 66 15.21 19.36 -14.20
C LYS A 66 13.93 19.71 -14.99
N ASP A 67 13.78 19.18 -16.18
CA ASP A 67 12.63 19.39 -17.07
C ASP A 67 11.43 18.47 -16.77
N GLY A 68 11.53 17.63 -15.72
CA GLY A 68 10.51 16.66 -15.33
C GLY A 68 10.54 15.34 -16.11
N SER A 69 11.49 15.16 -17.04
CA SER A 69 11.76 13.84 -17.64
C SER A 69 12.49 12.94 -16.64
N ILE A 70 12.58 11.64 -16.94
CA ILE A 70 13.32 10.70 -16.12
C ILE A 70 14.27 9.87 -16.98
N SER A 71 15.48 9.63 -16.46
CA SER A 71 16.51 8.82 -17.09
C SER A 71 16.78 7.57 -16.26
N ILE A 72 16.89 6.42 -16.89
CA ILE A 72 17.32 5.16 -16.29
C ILE A 72 18.52 4.66 -17.10
N GLU A 73 19.65 4.48 -16.43
CA GLU A 73 20.91 3.99 -17.03
C GLU A 73 21.38 2.74 -16.30
N ASP A 74 21.74 1.69 -17.05
CA ASP A 74 22.33 0.47 -16.52
C ASP A 74 23.72 0.25 -17.14
N ASN A 75 24.51 -0.63 -16.50
CA ASN A 75 25.81 -1.08 -17.01
C ASN A 75 25.75 -2.53 -17.53
N GLY A 76 24.59 -2.98 -18.03
CA GLY A 76 24.37 -4.28 -18.63
C GLY A 76 25.05 -4.46 -19.98
N ARG A 77 24.55 -5.41 -20.81
CA ARG A 77 25.12 -5.69 -22.16
C ARG A 77 24.87 -4.59 -23.18
N GLY A 78 23.89 -3.73 -22.94
CA GLY A 78 23.34 -2.81 -23.94
C GLY A 78 22.39 -3.50 -24.94
N MET A 79 21.33 -2.81 -25.35
CA MET A 79 20.36 -3.35 -26.31
C MET A 79 21.01 -3.72 -27.63
N PRO A 80 20.47 -4.74 -28.38
CA PRO A 80 20.97 -5.10 -29.70
C PRO A 80 20.82 -3.92 -30.70
N THR A 81 21.88 -3.59 -31.44
CA THR A 81 21.94 -2.46 -32.37
C THR A 81 21.89 -2.86 -33.83
N GLY A 82 21.70 -4.16 -34.12
CA GLY A 82 21.59 -4.69 -35.48
C GLY A 82 20.22 -4.45 -36.14
N ILE A 83 20.07 -4.96 -37.37
CA ILE A 83 18.81 -4.92 -38.11
C ILE A 83 18.01 -6.17 -37.81
N HIS A 84 16.77 -6.00 -37.38
CA HIS A 84 15.83 -7.10 -37.16
C HIS A 84 15.33 -7.69 -38.48
N LYS A 85 14.77 -8.92 -38.43
CA LYS A 85 14.19 -9.64 -39.59
C LYS A 85 13.13 -8.81 -40.35
N SER A 86 12.50 -7.87 -39.71
CA SER A 86 11.51 -6.94 -40.30
C SER A 86 12.15 -5.81 -41.14
N GLY A 87 13.48 -5.77 -41.28
CA GLY A 87 14.20 -4.71 -41.97
C GLY A 87 14.40 -3.43 -41.17
N LYS A 88 13.91 -3.35 -39.94
CA LYS A 88 14.04 -2.19 -39.02
C LYS A 88 15.18 -2.39 -38.03
N PRO A 89 15.76 -1.31 -37.48
CA PRO A 89 16.66 -1.42 -36.32
C PRO A 89 15.99 -2.19 -35.18
N THR A 90 16.71 -3.09 -34.52
CA THR A 90 16.15 -3.90 -33.42
C THR A 90 15.63 -3.00 -32.29
N VAL A 91 16.30 -1.89 -32.00
CA VAL A 91 15.87 -0.88 -31.01
C VAL A 91 14.50 -0.30 -31.37
N GLU A 92 14.30 0.05 -32.66
CA GLU A 92 12.99 0.55 -33.12
C GLU A 92 11.90 -0.49 -32.91
N VAL A 93 12.17 -1.77 -33.20
CA VAL A 93 11.20 -2.85 -33.01
C VAL A 93 10.83 -2.98 -31.52
N ILE A 94 11.80 -2.93 -30.60
CA ILE A 94 11.58 -3.03 -29.14
C ILE A 94 10.65 -1.92 -28.64
N PHE A 95 10.82 -0.68 -29.15
CA PHE A 95 10.05 0.47 -28.66
C PHE A 95 8.77 0.76 -29.45
N THR A 96 8.55 0.14 -30.63
CA THR A 96 7.37 0.44 -31.46
C THR A 96 6.45 -0.73 -31.72
N VAL A 97 6.87 -1.96 -31.43
CA VAL A 97 6.07 -3.16 -31.69
C VAL A 97 5.68 -3.81 -30.35
N LEU A 98 4.38 -4.02 -30.14
CA LEU A 98 3.89 -4.76 -28.99
C LEU A 98 4.25 -6.24 -29.13
N HIS A 99 4.53 -6.89 -28.00
CA HIS A 99 4.94 -8.30 -27.95
C HIS A 99 6.24 -8.59 -28.74
N ALA A 100 7.16 -7.61 -28.72
CA ALA A 100 8.51 -7.75 -29.25
C ALA A 100 9.53 -7.68 -28.13
N GLY A 101 10.42 -8.66 -28.04
CA GLY A 101 11.47 -8.67 -27.00
C GLY A 101 12.38 -9.88 -27.13
N GLY A 102 13.56 -9.79 -26.54
CA GLY A 102 14.56 -10.87 -26.48
C GLY A 102 14.30 -11.91 -25.39
N LYS A 103 13.18 -11.82 -24.70
CA LYS A 103 12.79 -12.69 -23.58
C LYS A 103 11.84 -13.83 -24.02
N PHE A 104 11.45 -13.90 -25.28
CA PHE A 104 10.64 -14.98 -25.87
C PHE A 104 11.55 -16.05 -26.46
N GLY A 105 11.88 -17.11 -25.70
CA GLY A 105 12.59 -18.29 -26.23
C GLY A 105 14.05 -18.47 -25.79
N GLN A 106 14.64 -19.57 -26.22
CA GLN A 106 15.94 -20.05 -25.78
C GLN A 106 17.10 -19.15 -26.26
N GLY A 107 17.56 -18.22 -25.47
CA GLY A 107 18.85 -17.66 -25.86
C GLY A 107 19.27 -16.32 -25.26
N GLY A 108 18.40 -15.57 -24.62
CA GLY A 108 18.76 -14.24 -24.12
C GLY A 108 18.80 -14.12 -22.60
N TYR A 109 17.83 -14.73 -21.95
CA TYR A 109 17.60 -14.65 -20.50
C TYR A 109 17.17 -16.00 -19.93
N LYS A 110 17.81 -16.43 -18.85
CA LYS A 110 17.43 -17.66 -18.14
C LYS A 110 16.24 -17.42 -17.22
N THR A 111 16.24 -16.27 -16.59
CA THR A 111 15.17 -15.79 -15.69
C THR A 111 14.86 -14.35 -16.02
N SER A 112 13.60 -13.98 -16.03
CA SER A 112 13.15 -12.61 -16.31
C SER A 112 11.87 -12.28 -15.56
N GLY A 113 11.75 -11.05 -15.07
CA GLY A 113 10.51 -10.48 -14.55
C GLY A 113 9.57 -10.02 -15.67
N GLY A 114 10.12 -9.63 -16.83
CA GLY A 114 9.40 -9.12 -17.98
C GLY A 114 8.94 -10.22 -18.93
N LEU A 115 7.66 -10.62 -18.92
CA LEU A 115 7.13 -11.75 -19.71
C LEU A 115 6.39 -11.35 -20.98
N HIS A 116 5.87 -10.12 -21.05
CA HIS A 116 4.90 -9.78 -22.10
C HIS A 116 5.50 -9.06 -23.30
N GLY A 117 6.77 -8.62 -23.21
CA GLY A 117 7.44 -7.91 -24.30
C GLY A 117 6.75 -6.60 -24.71
N VAL A 118 6.09 -5.93 -23.75
CA VAL A 118 5.33 -4.71 -24.01
C VAL A 118 5.84 -3.48 -23.23
N GLY A 119 6.61 -3.66 -22.15
CA GLY A 119 6.99 -2.57 -21.25
C GLY A 119 7.63 -1.39 -21.94
N ALA A 120 8.69 -1.61 -22.70
CA ALA A 120 9.40 -0.54 -23.43
C ALA A 120 8.51 0.18 -24.45
N SER A 121 7.71 -0.56 -25.22
CA SER A 121 6.79 0.01 -26.21
C SER A 121 5.62 0.76 -25.56
N VAL A 122 5.14 0.31 -24.39
CA VAL A 122 4.10 1.03 -23.60
C VAL A 122 4.66 2.34 -23.04
N VAL A 123 5.88 2.36 -22.49
CA VAL A 123 6.53 3.58 -22.02
C VAL A 123 6.67 4.58 -23.19
N ASN A 124 7.13 4.11 -24.35
CA ASN A 124 7.26 4.96 -25.52
C ASN A 124 5.91 5.52 -26.00
N ALA A 125 4.87 4.69 -26.04
CA ALA A 125 3.53 5.10 -26.46
C ALA A 125 2.89 6.17 -25.55
N LEU A 126 3.23 6.16 -24.24
CA LEU A 126 2.67 7.06 -23.23
C LEU A 126 3.59 8.23 -22.88
N SER A 127 4.64 8.42 -23.68
CA SER A 127 5.59 9.55 -23.56
C SER A 127 5.39 10.59 -24.62
N GLU A 128 5.62 11.86 -24.25
CA GLU A 128 5.73 12.99 -25.19
C GLU A 128 6.92 12.77 -26.13
N TRP A 129 8.05 12.39 -25.53
CA TRP A 129 9.26 11.96 -26.24
C TRP A 129 10.02 10.92 -25.42
N LEU A 130 10.82 10.11 -26.10
CA LEU A 130 11.70 9.11 -25.52
C LEU A 130 13.01 9.05 -26.32
N GLU A 131 14.13 8.94 -25.62
CA GLU A 131 15.46 8.79 -26.15
C GLU A 131 16.15 7.55 -25.58
N VAL A 132 16.85 6.82 -26.43
CA VAL A 132 17.62 5.65 -26.08
C VAL A 132 19.07 5.87 -26.49
N GLU A 133 19.98 5.75 -25.51
CA GLU A 133 21.42 5.71 -25.75
C GLU A 133 21.93 4.32 -25.36
N ILE A 134 22.72 3.72 -26.26
CA ILE A 134 23.19 2.34 -26.09
C ILE A 134 24.72 2.31 -26.20
N HIS A 135 25.36 1.78 -25.18
CA HIS A 135 26.79 1.54 -25.13
C HIS A 135 27.05 0.05 -25.42
N ARG A 136 27.44 -0.26 -26.64
CA ARG A 136 27.66 -1.64 -27.09
C ARG A 136 28.75 -1.76 -28.12
N ASP A 137 29.54 -2.82 -28.06
CA ASP A 137 30.59 -3.16 -29.04
C ASP A 137 31.58 -2.00 -29.29
N GLY A 138 31.93 -1.27 -28.19
CA GLY A 138 32.85 -0.14 -28.23
C GLY A 138 32.29 1.15 -28.84
N ASN A 139 30.98 1.23 -29.06
CA ASN A 139 30.31 2.36 -29.72
C ASN A 139 29.10 2.84 -28.91
N ILE A 140 28.79 4.13 -29.11
CA ILE A 140 27.58 4.77 -28.61
C ILE A 140 26.59 4.89 -29.76
N TYR A 141 25.40 4.34 -29.56
CA TYR A 141 24.28 4.46 -30.48
C TYR A 141 23.16 5.26 -29.84
N HIS A 142 22.38 5.97 -30.64
CA HIS A 142 21.28 6.80 -30.17
C HIS A 142 20.10 6.72 -31.13
N GLN A 143 18.91 6.65 -30.58
CA GLN A 143 17.64 6.77 -31.30
C GLN A 143 16.62 7.56 -30.47
N SER A 144 15.78 8.36 -31.12
CA SER A 144 14.75 9.13 -30.47
C SER A 144 13.36 8.88 -31.06
N PHE A 145 12.34 9.05 -30.21
CA PHE A 145 10.93 8.86 -30.52
C PHE A 145 10.12 10.04 -30.02
N LYS A 146 9.02 10.37 -30.69
CA LYS A 146 8.12 11.49 -30.34
C LYS A 146 6.66 11.12 -30.63
N ASN A 147 5.74 11.96 -30.15
CA ASN A 147 4.32 11.90 -30.50
C ASN A 147 3.70 10.52 -30.28
N GLY A 148 3.90 9.95 -29.09
CA GLY A 148 3.32 8.65 -28.75
C GLY A 148 4.04 7.47 -29.42
N GLY A 149 5.36 7.59 -29.60
CA GLY A 149 6.21 6.48 -29.95
C GLY A 149 6.65 6.43 -31.42
N SER A 150 6.35 7.43 -32.22
CA SER A 150 6.85 7.50 -33.60
C SER A 150 8.36 7.78 -33.63
N PRO A 151 9.18 7.03 -34.41
CA PRO A 151 10.59 7.33 -34.55
C PRO A 151 10.80 8.76 -35.08
N SER A 152 11.57 9.56 -34.38
CA SER A 152 11.96 10.92 -34.82
C SER A 152 13.39 10.95 -35.38
N SER A 153 14.16 9.88 -35.14
CA SER A 153 15.46 9.63 -35.78
C SER A 153 15.61 8.14 -36.09
N GLY A 154 16.49 7.82 -37.05
CA GLY A 154 17.03 6.48 -37.17
C GLY A 154 18.03 6.18 -36.04
N LEU A 155 18.46 4.91 -35.92
CA LEU A 155 19.56 4.54 -35.03
C LEU A 155 20.88 5.10 -35.56
N VAL A 156 21.48 6.04 -34.82
CA VAL A 156 22.70 6.74 -35.24
C VAL A 156 23.86 6.39 -34.31
N LYS A 157 25.02 6.10 -34.88
CA LYS A 157 26.26 5.96 -34.13
C LYS A 157 26.82 7.35 -33.79
N LYS A 158 26.90 7.69 -32.49
CA LYS A 158 27.36 9.01 -32.00
C LYS A 158 28.84 9.06 -31.64
N GLY A 159 29.45 7.94 -31.26
CA GLY A 159 30.83 7.95 -30.79
C GLY A 159 31.36 6.58 -30.41
N LYS A 160 32.52 6.60 -29.74
CA LYS A 160 33.13 5.39 -29.12
C LYS A 160 33.03 5.46 -27.62
N THR A 161 32.95 4.29 -26.96
CA THR A 161 32.87 4.16 -25.51
C THR A 161 33.63 2.94 -25.03
N LYS A 162 34.05 2.96 -23.76
CA LYS A 162 34.52 1.77 -23.04
C LYS A 162 33.46 1.16 -22.16
N LYS A 163 32.34 1.86 -21.95
CA LYS A 163 31.20 1.40 -21.16
C LYS A 163 30.35 0.43 -21.97
N THR A 164 29.56 -0.38 -21.26
CA THR A 164 28.43 -1.13 -21.79
C THR A 164 27.17 -0.72 -21.04
N GLY A 165 26.00 -0.90 -21.62
CA GLY A 165 24.73 -0.62 -20.96
C GLY A 165 23.74 0.11 -21.84
N THR A 166 22.60 0.42 -21.26
CA THR A 166 21.54 1.18 -21.91
C THR A 166 21.08 2.33 -21.03
N LYS A 167 20.84 3.49 -21.65
CA LYS A 167 20.20 4.62 -21.01
C LYS A 167 18.92 4.95 -21.74
N VAL A 168 17.80 4.94 -21.03
CA VAL A 168 16.48 5.36 -21.53
C VAL A 168 16.07 6.62 -20.81
N THR A 169 15.77 7.68 -21.57
CA THR A 169 15.24 8.92 -21.03
C THR A 169 13.88 9.19 -21.64
N PHE A 170 12.87 9.49 -20.83
CA PHE A 170 11.54 9.77 -21.35
C PHE A 170 10.82 10.86 -20.55
N LYS A 171 9.89 11.53 -21.22
CA LYS A 171 8.99 12.50 -20.61
C LYS A 171 7.55 12.04 -20.76
N PRO A 172 6.80 11.84 -19.67
CA PRO A 172 5.40 11.42 -19.74
C PRO A 172 4.54 12.42 -20.51
N ASP A 173 3.56 11.91 -21.26
CA ASP A 173 2.63 12.72 -22.05
C ASP A 173 1.52 13.28 -21.14
N ASP A 174 1.43 14.60 -21.01
CA ASP A 174 0.44 15.30 -20.18
C ASP A 174 -0.99 15.16 -20.71
N THR A 175 -1.17 14.85 -21.99
CA THR A 175 -2.49 14.55 -22.56
C THR A 175 -3.06 13.23 -22.06
N ILE A 176 -2.21 12.32 -21.61
CA ILE A 176 -2.57 11.01 -20.99
C ILE A 176 -2.64 11.14 -19.48
N PHE A 177 -1.60 11.69 -18.85
CA PHE A 177 -1.46 11.85 -17.39
C PHE A 177 -1.99 13.21 -16.93
N LYS A 178 -3.30 13.43 -17.08
CA LYS A 178 -3.94 14.72 -16.81
C LYS A 178 -3.89 15.16 -15.34
N ALA A 179 -3.78 14.23 -14.40
CA ALA A 179 -3.74 14.55 -12.98
C ALA A 179 -2.36 15.08 -12.55
N SER A 180 -1.28 14.53 -13.08
CA SER A 180 0.10 14.94 -12.82
C SER A 180 1.08 14.15 -13.68
N THR A 181 2.10 14.83 -14.19
CA THR A 181 3.29 14.21 -14.81
C THR A 181 4.52 14.27 -13.89
N SER A 182 4.35 14.73 -12.65
CA SER A 182 5.45 14.87 -11.69
C SER A 182 5.71 13.57 -10.93
N PHE A 183 6.92 13.04 -11.08
CA PHE A 183 7.39 11.88 -10.32
C PHE A 183 7.56 12.21 -8.84
N ASN A 184 7.19 11.26 -7.98
CA ASN A 184 7.41 11.33 -6.55
C ASN A 184 8.67 10.55 -6.19
N PHE A 185 9.67 11.24 -5.65
CA PHE A 185 10.96 10.66 -5.28
C PHE A 185 10.80 9.51 -4.27
N ASP A 186 9.98 9.70 -3.21
CA ASP A 186 9.84 8.71 -2.15
C ASP A 186 9.19 7.41 -2.64
N VAL A 187 8.24 7.51 -3.58
CA VAL A 187 7.59 6.34 -4.20
C VAL A 187 8.60 5.55 -5.06
N LEU A 188 9.47 6.25 -5.80
CA LEU A 188 10.53 5.60 -6.57
C LEU A 188 11.59 5.01 -5.64
N SER A 189 12.03 5.76 -4.63
CA SER A 189 13.00 5.36 -3.62
C SER A 189 12.67 3.99 -3.02
N GLU A 190 11.43 3.82 -2.56
CA GLU A 190 10.97 2.58 -1.94
C GLU A 190 11.03 1.37 -2.88
N ARG A 191 10.55 1.53 -4.12
CA ARG A 191 10.58 0.44 -5.11
C ARG A 191 12.00 0.06 -5.52
N LEU A 192 12.87 1.06 -5.68
CA LEU A 192 14.27 0.83 -6.03
C LEU A 192 15.03 0.17 -4.88
N GLN A 193 14.74 0.56 -3.65
CA GLN A 193 15.29 -0.05 -2.44
C GLN A 193 14.87 -1.53 -2.32
N GLU A 194 13.60 -1.88 -2.57
CA GLU A 194 13.14 -3.27 -2.62
C GLU A 194 13.94 -4.10 -3.65
N SER A 195 14.14 -3.56 -4.85
CA SER A 195 14.91 -4.25 -5.90
C SER A 195 16.36 -4.47 -5.49
N ALA A 196 16.98 -3.52 -4.81
CA ALA A 196 18.34 -3.64 -4.31
C ALA A 196 18.47 -4.69 -3.20
N PHE A 197 17.48 -4.84 -2.30
CA PHE A 197 17.46 -5.91 -1.30
C PHE A 197 17.38 -7.32 -1.89
N LEU A 198 16.69 -7.49 -3.02
CA LEU A 198 16.47 -8.80 -3.63
C LEU A 198 17.69 -9.30 -4.40
N LEU A 199 18.55 -8.40 -4.85
CA LEU A 199 19.71 -8.71 -5.68
C LEU A 199 21.00 -8.28 -4.99
N LYS A 200 21.69 -9.25 -4.39
CA LYS A 200 23.04 -9.02 -3.83
C LYS A 200 23.94 -8.38 -4.89
N ASN A 201 24.77 -7.47 -4.50
CA ASN A 201 25.69 -6.73 -5.35
C ASN A 201 25.08 -5.71 -6.32
N LEU A 202 23.76 -5.58 -6.42
CA LEU A 202 23.14 -4.51 -7.18
C LEU A 202 23.28 -3.20 -6.42
N LYS A 203 23.76 -2.18 -7.13
CA LYS A 203 23.84 -0.80 -6.66
C LYS A 203 22.82 0.01 -7.45
N ILE A 204 21.93 0.69 -6.76
CA ILE A 204 20.97 1.61 -7.37
C ILE A 204 21.19 3.00 -6.81
N THR A 205 21.29 3.98 -7.69
CA THR A 205 21.33 5.40 -7.32
C THR A 205 20.06 6.08 -7.80
N LEU A 206 19.39 6.80 -6.92
CA LEU A 206 18.26 7.66 -7.27
C LEU A 206 18.62 9.12 -7.07
N ASN A 207 18.51 9.92 -8.14
CA ASN A 207 18.79 11.34 -8.14
C ASN A 207 17.52 12.15 -8.46
N ASP A 208 17.29 13.24 -7.73
CA ASP A 208 16.33 14.28 -8.10
C ASP A 208 17.10 15.57 -8.39
N LEU A 209 17.06 16.03 -9.63
CA LEU A 209 17.76 17.26 -10.08
C LEU A 209 16.81 18.46 -10.22
N ARG A 210 15.55 18.31 -9.81
CA ARG A 210 14.57 19.40 -9.89
C ARG A 210 14.91 20.50 -8.90
N SER A 211 14.81 21.76 -9.34
CA SER A 211 15.15 22.94 -8.54
C SER A 211 14.33 22.97 -7.23
N GLY A 212 15.02 23.15 -6.10
CA GLY A 212 14.45 23.15 -4.76
C GLY A 212 14.02 21.76 -4.21
N LYS A 213 14.38 20.67 -4.93
CA LYS A 213 14.12 19.28 -4.53
C LYS A 213 15.35 18.40 -4.70
N GLU A 214 16.53 19.00 -4.88
CA GLU A 214 17.77 18.29 -5.14
C GLU A 214 18.05 17.28 -4.02
N ARG A 215 18.12 15.99 -4.39
CA ARG A 215 18.25 14.89 -3.46
C ARG A 215 18.87 13.69 -4.14
N GLN A 216 19.67 12.92 -3.40
CA GLN A 216 20.29 11.69 -3.88
C GLN A 216 20.19 10.62 -2.82
N GLU A 217 19.90 9.37 -3.22
CA GLU A 217 19.93 8.19 -2.36
C GLU A 217 20.64 7.03 -3.09
N HIS A 218 21.36 6.20 -2.30
CA HIS A 218 22.10 5.04 -2.78
C HIS A 218 21.61 3.79 -2.05
N TYR A 219 21.35 2.73 -2.80
CA TYR A 219 20.93 1.46 -2.27
C TYR A 219 21.92 0.37 -2.67
N HIS A 220 22.49 -0.32 -1.70
CA HIS A 220 23.38 -1.45 -1.89
C HIS A 220 23.35 -2.32 -0.64
N TYR A 221 22.98 -3.59 -0.78
CA TYR A 221 22.77 -4.52 0.32
C TYR A 221 23.55 -5.82 0.07
N GLU A 222 24.60 -6.05 0.83
CA GLU A 222 25.51 -7.20 0.66
C GLU A 222 24.86 -8.51 1.13
N GLU A 223 24.08 -8.46 2.21
CA GLU A 223 23.37 -9.62 2.74
C GLU A 223 21.96 -9.82 2.10
N GLY A 224 21.52 -8.90 1.27
CA GLY A 224 20.32 -9.04 0.45
C GLY A 224 19.03 -9.16 1.26
N ILE A 225 18.25 -10.26 1.08
CA ILE A 225 16.96 -10.45 1.75
C ILE A 225 17.06 -10.54 3.29
N LYS A 226 18.23 -10.82 3.85
CA LYS A 226 18.48 -10.79 5.28
C LYS A 226 18.36 -9.36 5.80
N GLU A 227 19.01 -8.40 5.13
CA GLU A 227 18.90 -6.99 5.45
C GLU A 227 17.48 -6.47 5.21
N PHE A 228 16.78 -7.02 4.21
CA PHE A 228 15.39 -6.66 3.96
C PHE A 228 14.49 -7.01 5.14
N VAL A 229 14.60 -8.22 5.70
CA VAL A 229 13.84 -8.61 6.91
C VAL A 229 14.17 -7.69 8.08
N SER A 230 15.45 -7.37 8.28
CA SER A 230 15.88 -6.42 9.31
C SER A 230 15.27 -5.04 9.10
N TYR A 231 15.25 -4.55 7.87
CA TYR A 231 14.63 -3.28 7.49
C TYR A 231 13.11 -3.25 7.78
N VAL A 232 12.38 -4.34 7.47
CA VAL A 232 10.93 -4.44 7.76
C VAL A 232 10.65 -4.49 9.26
N ASN A 233 11.59 -5.04 10.04
CA ASN A 233 11.48 -5.13 11.50
C ASN A 233 12.09 -3.93 12.24
N GLU A 234 12.58 -2.94 11.51
CA GLU A 234 13.07 -1.71 12.13
C GLU A 234 11.99 -1.06 13.00
N GLY A 235 12.35 -0.77 14.25
CA GLY A 235 11.40 -0.22 15.23
C GLY A 235 10.64 -1.26 16.06
N LYS A 236 10.62 -2.55 15.68
CA LYS A 236 10.00 -3.64 16.44
C LYS A 236 10.99 -4.28 17.44
N GLU A 237 10.47 -5.00 18.41
CA GLU A 237 11.28 -5.83 19.29
C GLU A 237 11.43 -7.21 18.66
N VAL A 238 12.65 -7.53 18.21
CA VAL A 238 12.94 -8.80 17.53
C VAL A 238 13.36 -9.87 18.54
N LEU A 239 12.95 -11.12 18.30
CA LEU A 239 13.18 -12.22 19.22
C LEU A 239 14.47 -12.99 18.91
N HIS A 240 15.02 -12.83 17.73
CA HIS A 240 16.26 -13.49 17.29
C HIS A 240 16.87 -12.80 16.05
N ASP A 241 18.09 -13.17 15.71
CA ASP A 241 18.72 -12.75 14.46
C ASP A 241 17.96 -13.33 13.24
N VAL A 242 18.08 -12.65 12.10
CA VAL A 242 17.41 -13.11 10.86
C VAL A 242 17.96 -14.47 10.45
N ALA A 243 17.07 -15.46 10.32
CA ALA A 243 17.38 -16.76 9.75
C ALA A 243 17.24 -16.71 8.22
N THR A 244 18.17 -17.36 7.51
CA THR A 244 18.17 -17.41 6.04
C THR A 244 18.37 -18.83 5.53
N PHE A 245 17.64 -19.19 4.49
CA PHE A 245 17.76 -20.46 3.78
C PHE A 245 17.83 -20.22 2.29
N SER A 246 18.71 -20.93 1.60
CA SER A 246 18.78 -20.96 0.15
C SER A 246 18.84 -22.40 -0.34
N GLY A 247 18.24 -22.68 -1.46
CA GLY A 247 18.24 -24.00 -2.08
C GLY A 247 17.61 -23.99 -3.46
N GLU A 248 17.69 -25.12 -4.13
CA GLU A 248 17.09 -25.35 -5.44
C GLU A 248 16.27 -26.64 -5.42
N ALA A 249 15.08 -26.59 -5.96
CA ALA A 249 14.24 -27.78 -6.19
C ALA A 249 13.37 -27.57 -7.43
N ASN A 250 13.18 -28.64 -8.23
CA ASN A 250 12.41 -28.61 -9.46
C ASN A 250 12.90 -27.55 -10.48
N GLY A 251 14.20 -27.22 -10.48
CA GLY A 251 14.75 -26.17 -11.34
C GLY A 251 14.41 -24.75 -10.91
N ILE A 252 13.87 -24.57 -9.69
CA ILE A 252 13.48 -23.28 -9.11
C ILE A 252 14.44 -22.99 -7.96
N GLU A 253 15.12 -21.85 -8.03
CA GLU A 253 15.95 -21.35 -6.94
C GLU A 253 15.03 -20.68 -5.90
N VAL A 254 15.26 -20.96 -4.61
CA VAL A 254 14.44 -20.49 -3.50
C VAL A 254 15.35 -19.83 -2.46
N ASP A 255 15.08 -18.58 -2.16
CA ASP A 255 15.71 -17.83 -1.09
C ASP A 255 14.63 -17.42 -0.07
N VAL A 256 14.85 -17.74 1.20
CA VAL A 256 13.96 -17.39 2.31
C VAL A 256 14.76 -16.72 3.41
N ALA A 257 14.25 -15.61 3.92
CA ALA A 257 14.72 -15.00 5.15
C ALA A 257 13.54 -14.76 6.08
N PHE A 258 13.70 -15.00 7.40
CA PHE A 258 12.64 -14.73 8.35
C PHE A 258 13.15 -14.37 9.73
N GLN A 259 12.31 -13.66 10.48
CA GLN A 259 12.57 -13.26 11.87
C GLN A 259 11.24 -13.11 12.60
N TYR A 260 11.20 -13.54 13.86
CA TYR A 260 10.06 -13.29 14.72
C TYR A 260 10.28 -12.01 15.53
N ASN A 261 9.20 -11.31 15.78
CA ASN A 261 9.11 -10.14 16.64
C ASN A 261 8.00 -10.30 17.69
N ASP A 262 7.84 -9.32 18.55
CA ASP A 262 6.87 -9.33 19.65
C ASP A 262 5.42 -9.02 19.20
N GLN A 263 5.22 -8.63 17.95
CA GLN A 263 3.89 -8.29 17.43
C GLN A 263 3.00 -9.50 17.17
N TYR A 264 1.73 -9.23 16.87
CA TYR A 264 0.70 -10.26 16.68
C TYR A 264 0.34 -10.52 15.22
N SER A 265 0.76 -9.65 14.30
CA SER A 265 0.52 -9.78 12.86
C SER A 265 1.66 -10.46 12.14
N GLU A 266 1.34 -11.25 11.10
CA GLU A 266 2.34 -11.74 10.14
C GLU A 266 2.62 -10.69 9.05
N SER A 267 3.85 -10.66 8.56
CA SER A 267 4.27 -9.89 7.40
C SER A 267 5.12 -10.78 6.49
N ILE A 268 4.53 -11.27 5.41
CA ILE A 268 5.21 -12.11 4.43
C ILE A 268 5.28 -11.36 3.12
N LEU A 269 6.51 -11.12 2.66
CA LEU A 269 6.80 -10.49 1.38
C LEU A 269 7.25 -11.56 0.41
N SER A 270 6.53 -11.74 -0.68
CA SER A 270 6.81 -12.78 -1.66
C SER A 270 7.14 -12.19 -3.02
N PHE A 271 8.17 -12.76 -3.66
CA PHE A 271 8.75 -12.28 -4.91
C PHE A 271 9.03 -13.43 -5.88
N VAL A 272 8.88 -13.13 -7.16
CA VAL A 272 9.19 -14.02 -8.26
C VAL A 272 9.99 -13.25 -9.30
N ASN A 273 11.24 -13.68 -9.60
CA ASN A 273 12.12 -13.01 -10.54
C ASN A 273 12.20 -11.49 -10.28
N ASN A 274 12.37 -11.09 -9.02
CA ASN A 274 12.38 -9.69 -8.53
C ASN A 274 11.05 -8.92 -8.65
N VAL A 275 9.97 -9.57 -9.09
CA VAL A 275 8.62 -8.98 -9.13
C VAL A 275 7.87 -9.33 -7.86
N ARG A 276 7.31 -8.33 -7.17
CA ARG A 276 6.53 -8.53 -5.96
C ARG A 276 5.14 -9.12 -6.27
N THR A 277 4.81 -10.23 -5.63
CA THR A 277 3.49 -10.85 -5.71
C THR A 277 2.62 -10.39 -4.55
N LYS A 278 1.94 -9.25 -4.71
CA LYS A 278 1.14 -8.62 -3.63
C LYS A 278 -0.01 -9.51 -3.13
N ASP A 279 -0.55 -10.35 -4.00
CA ASP A 279 -1.63 -11.29 -3.70
C ASP A 279 -1.07 -12.70 -3.40
N GLY A 280 0.25 -12.82 -3.16
CA GLY A 280 0.93 -14.07 -2.85
C GLY A 280 1.03 -15.01 -4.05
N GLY A 281 0.75 -16.28 -3.80
CA GLY A 281 0.77 -17.33 -4.84
C GLY A 281 1.26 -18.66 -4.30
N THR A 282 1.56 -19.59 -5.22
CA THR A 282 1.92 -20.97 -4.90
C THR A 282 3.18 -21.09 -4.05
N HIS A 283 4.20 -20.25 -4.28
CA HIS A 283 5.45 -20.19 -3.49
C HIS A 283 5.20 -19.80 -2.03
N GLU A 284 4.33 -18.79 -1.78
CA GLU A 284 3.95 -18.39 -0.43
C GLU A 284 3.14 -19.49 0.28
N VAL A 285 2.24 -20.16 -0.45
CA VAL A 285 1.50 -21.31 0.08
C VAL A 285 2.46 -22.43 0.46
N GLY A 286 3.49 -22.72 -0.35
CA GLY A 286 4.55 -23.68 -0.04
C GLY A 286 5.27 -23.35 1.26
N PHE A 287 5.69 -22.10 1.41
CA PHE A 287 6.34 -21.61 2.63
C PHE A 287 5.44 -21.77 3.87
N LYS A 288 4.20 -21.27 3.83
CA LYS A 288 3.24 -21.35 4.93
C LYS A 288 2.93 -22.81 5.34
N THR A 289 2.84 -23.70 4.36
CA THR A 289 2.58 -25.13 4.59
C THR A 289 3.77 -25.79 5.27
N ALA A 290 4.98 -25.60 4.75
CA ALA A 290 6.20 -26.18 5.31
C ALA A 290 6.47 -25.68 6.74
N MET A 291 6.36 -24.36 6.97
CA MET A 291 6.49 -23.77 8.30
C MET A 291 5.53 -24.42 9.30
N THR A 292 4.27 -24.56 8.91
CA THR A 292 3.24 -25.14 9.80
C THR A 292 3.55 -26.59 10.14
N ARG A 293 3.94 -27.40 9.17
CA ARG A 293 4.29 -28.80 9.36
C ARG A 293 5.53 -28.95 10.25
N VAL A 294 6.61 -28.29 9.90
CA VAL A 294 7.91 -28.42 10.59
C VAL A 294 7.83 -27.95 12.04
N PHE A 295 7.13 -26.84 12.32
CA PHE A 295 6.93 -26.38 13.70
C PHE A 295 6.10 -27.36 14.54
N ASN A 296 5.05 -27.95 13.98
CA ASN A 296 4.26 -28.97 14.68
C ASN A 296 5.09 -30.23 14.98
N ASP A 297 5.87 -30.71 14.00
CA ASP A 297 6.74 -31.87 14.16
C ASP A 297 7.82 -31.61 15.23
N TYR A 298 8.42 -30.42 15.20
CA TYR A 298 9.41 -30.00 16.19
C TYR A 298 8.78 -29.87 17.58
N ALA A 299 7.62 -29.25 17.73
CA ALA A 299 6.93 -29.08 19.01
C ALA A 299 6.58 -30.43 19.67
N ARG A 300 6.21 -31.44 18.86
CA ARG A 300 5.99 -32.80 19.35
C ARG A 300 7.28 -33.47 19.77
N ARG A 301 8.34 -33.32 18.99
CA ARG A 301 9.64 -33.92 19.29
C ARG A 301 10.24 -33.42 20.60
N ILE A 302 10.08 -32.12 20.91
CA ILE A 302 10.54 -31.53 22.18
C ILE A 302 9.54 -31.65 23.31
N ASN A 303 8.42 -32.41 23.11
CA ASN A 303 7.35 -32.65 24.07
C ASN A 303 6.59 -31.39 24.57
N GLU A 304 6.64 -30.27 23.87
CA GLU A 304 5.81 -29.10 24.15
C GLU A 304 4.35 -29.32 23.66
N LEU A 305 4.14 -30.18 22.64
CA LEU A 305 2.83 -30.75 22.26
C LEU A 305 2.79 -32.24 22.55
N LYS A 306 1.81 -32.69 23.31
CA LYS A 306 1.56 -34.13 23.58
C LYS A 306 0.88 -34.77 22.38
N THR A 307 0.95 -36.12 22.29
CA THR A 307 0.33 -36.89 21.19
C THR A 307 -1.17 -36.63 21.02
N LYS A 308 -1.88 -36.37 22.13
CA LYS A 308 -3.31 -36.07 22.14
C LYS A 308 -3.66 -34.61 21.88
N ASP A 309 -2.70 -33.72 21.91
CA ASP A 309 -2.95 -32.30 21.70
C ASP A 309 -3.19 -32.01 20.20
N LYS A 310 -4.06 -31.06 19.91
CA LYS A 310 -4.27 -30.61 18.54
C LYS A 310 -3.00 -29.96 17.98
N ASN A 311 -2.80 -30.06 16.66
CA ASN A 311 -1.76 -29.31 16.01
C ASN A 311 -2.00 -27.81 16.15
N LEU A 312 -0.89 -27.06 16.21
CA LEU A 312 -0.92 -25.61 16.09
C LEU A 312 -1.41 -25.24 14.68
N ASP A 313 -2.27 -24.25 14.62
CA ASP A 313 -2.72 -23.69 13.34
C ASP A 313 -1.59 -22.87 12.68
N GLY A 314 -1.57 -22.81 11.36
CA GLY A 314 -0.57 -22.02 10.67
C GLY A 314 -0.54 -20.56 11.11
N ASN A 315 -1.69 -19.98 11.41
CA ASN A 315 -1.80 -18.62 11.90
C ASN A 315 -1.16 -18.41 13.28
N ASP A 316 -1.27 -19.41 14.18
CA ASP A 316 -0.66 -19.35 15.51
C ASP A 316 0.87 -19.39 15.41
N ILE A 317 1.40 -20.20 14.48
CA ILE A 317 2.84 -20.33 14.22
C ILE A 317 3.40 -19.04 13.60
N ARG A 318 2.66 -18.37 12.74
CA ARG A 318 3.12 -17.18 12.04
C ARG A 318 2.83 -15.88 12.78
N GLU A 319 2.28 -15.93 13.98
CA GLU A 319 2.08 -14.73 14.81
C GLU A 319 3.43 -14.04 15.12
N GLY A 320 3.58 -12.79 14.70
CA GLY A 320 4.81 -12.01 14.83
C GLY A 320 5.91 -12.42 13.86
N LEU A 321 5.62 -13.19 12.82
CA LEU A 321 6.56 -13.57 11.78
C LEU A 321 6.71 -12.46 10.74
N THR A 322 7.95 -12.04 10.49
CA THR A 322 8.34 -11.30 9.28
C THR A 322 9.16 -12.22 8.39
N ALA A 323 8.78 -12.40 7.12
CA ALA A 323 9.49 -13.25 6.18
C ALA A 323 9.56 -12.62 4.78
N VAL A 324 10.66 -12.89 4.08
CA VAL A 324 10.83 -12.64 2.65
C VAL A 324 11.02 -13.98 1.97
N VAL A 325 10.18 -14.25 0.95
CA VAL A 325 10.25 -15.47 0.13
C VAL A 325 10.49 -15.03 -1.30
N SER A 326 11.67 -15.29 -1.83
CA SER A 326 12.06 -14.96 -3.20
C SER A 326 12.34 -16.23 -3.97
N VAL A 327 11.72 -16.38 -5.15
CA VAL A 327 11.96 -17.51 -6.04
C VAL A 327 12.42 -17.02 -7.40
N ARG A 328 13.36 -17.74 -8.02
CA ARG A 328 13.76 -17.55 -9.41
C ARG A 328 13.27 -18.73 -10.22
N ILE A 329 12.35 -18.46 -11.12
CA ILE A 329 11.64 -19.44 -11.93
C ILE A 329 12.07 -19.25 -13.38
N PRO A 330 12.50 -20.32 -14.08
CA PRO A 330 12.71 -20.27 -15.53
C PRO A 330 11.45 -19.86 -16.27
N GLU A 331 11.62 -19.14 -17.39
CA GLU A 331 10.51 -18.60 -18.17
C GLU A 331 9.49 -19.67 -18.59
N GLU A 332 9.97 -20.87 -18.93
CA GLU A 332 9.14 -21.99 -19.37
C GLU A 332 8.10 -22.45 -18.33
N LEU A 333 8.40 -22.27 -17.05
CA LEU A 333 7.54 -22.65 -15.93
C LEU A 333 6.72 -21.48 -15.36
N LEU A 334 7.07 -20.24 -15.73
CA LEU A 334 6.55 -19.05 -15.09
C LEU A 334 5.13 -18.71 -15.52
N GLN A 335 4.20 -18.74 -14.59
CA GLN A 335 2.79 -18.41 -14.81
C GLN A 335 2.27 -17.49 -13.70
N PHE A 336 1.78 -16.32 -14.09
CA PHE A 336 1.08 -15.41 -13.19
C PHE A 336 -0.43 -15.44 -13.42
N GLU A 337 -1.20 -15.21 -12.36
CA GLU A 337 -2.62 -14.92 -12.49
C GLU A 337 -2.79 -13.43 -12.85
N GLY A 338 -3.04 -13.14 -14.13
CA GLY A 338 -3.28 -11.79 -14.64
C GLY A 338 -2.04 -10.99 -15.03
N GLN A 339 -2.27 -9.87 -15.72
CA GLN A 339 -1.23 -9.02 -16.32
C GLN A 339 -0.43 -8.23 -15.29
N THR A 340 -1.02 -7.91 -14.14
CA THR A 340 -0.36 -7.15 -13.06
C THR A 340 0.67 -7.95 -12.27
N LYS A 341 0.83 -9.25 -12.57
CA LYS A 341 1.79 -10.18 -11.92
C LYS A 341 1.65 -10.22 -10.39
N SER A 342 0.49 -9.89 -9.87
CA SER A 342 0.25 -9.78 -8.42
C SER A 342 0.23 -11.12 -7.72
N LYS A 343 -0.03 -12.23 -8.45
CA LYS A 343 -0.15 -13.58 -7.88
C LYS A 343 0.52 -14.62 -8.76
N LEU A 344 1.34 -15.48 -8.15
CA LEU A 344 1.99 -16.59 -8.85
C LEU A 344 1.05 -17.79 -8.94
N GLY A 345 0.91 -18.32 -10.19
CA GLY A 345 0.12 -19.53 -10.48
C GLY A 345 0.95 -20.83 -10.65
N THR A 346 2.27 -20.72 -10.89
CA THR A 346 3.16 -21.87 -11.12
C THR A 346 3.07 -22.91 -10.01
N SER A 347 2.53 -24.10 -10.28
CA SER A 347 2.30 -25.16 -9.29
C SER A 347 3.60 -25.71 -8.69
N GLU A 348 4.65 -25.82 -9.51
CA GLU A 348 5.97 -26.33 -9.15
C GLU A 348 6.65 -25.49 -8.06
N ALA A 349 6.38 -24.20 -8.01
CA ALA A 349 6.92 -23.28 -7.01
C ALA A 349 6.45 -23.64 -5.59
N ARG A 350 5.23 -24.17 -5.44
CA ARG A 350 4.74 -24.65 -4.15
C ARG A 350 5.58 -25.78 -3.59
N SER A 351 5.82 -26.79 -4.40
CA SER A 351 6.62 -27.96 -4.00
C SER A 351 8.08 -27.64 -3.81
N ALA A 352 8.63 -26.73 -4.64
CA ALA A 352 10.02 -26.29 -4.53
C ALA A 352 10.28 -25.58 -3.20
N VAL A 353 9.44 -24.59 -2.85
CA VAL A 353 9.57 -23.85 -1.57
C VAL A 353 9.30 -24.77 -0.38
N ASP A 354 8.27 -25.63 -0.46
CA ASP A 354 7.99 -26.60 0.60
C ASP A 354 9.19 -27.51 0.86
N SER A 355 9.81 -28.04 -0.19
CA SER A 355 10.98 -28.92 -0.09
C SER A 355 12.19 -28.23 0.53
N VAL A 356 12.54 -27.03 0.08
CA VAL A 356 13.69 -26.28 0.61
C VAL A 356 13.50 -25.92 2.08
N VAL A 357 12.30 -25.44 2.44
CA VAL A 357 12.01 -25.09 3.84
C VAL A 357 11.97 -26.33 4.73
N ALA A 358 11.36 -27.43 4.26
CA ALA A 358 11.29 -28.70 5.01
C ALA A 358 12.66 -29.35 5.21
N ASP A 359 13.61 -29.13 4.30
CA ASP A 359 14.99 -29.58 4.44
C ASP A 359 15.79 -28.73 5.45
N LYS A 360 15.70 -27.41 5.38
CA LYS A 360 16.56 -26.49 6.12
C LYS A 360 16.04 -26.11 7.51
N LEU A 361 14.76 -25.86 7.63
CA LEU A 361 14.15 -25.36 8.87
C LEU A 361 14.32 -26.32 10.08
N PRO A 362 14.19 -27.66 9.96
CA PRO A 362 14.41 -28.56 11.07
C PRO A 362 15.82 -28.43 11.68
N PHE A 363 16.84 -28.32 10.85
CA PHE A 363 18.22 -28.12 11.32
C PHE A 363 18.39 -26.81 12.09
N TYR A 364 17.81 -25.73 11.57
CA TYR A 364 17.82 -24.43 12.27
C TYR A 364 17.14 -24.52 13.64
N LEU A 365 15.97 -25.16 13.72
CA LEU A 365 15.24 -25.30 14.97
C LEU A 365 16.00 -26.15 15.99
N GLU A 366 16.76 -27.15 15.56
CA GLU A 366 17.61 -27.95 16.44
C GLU A 366 18.85 -27.18 16.91
N GLU A 367 19.54 -26.52 15.99
CA GLU A 367 20.72 -25.71 16.31
C GLU A 367 20.41 -24.62 17.34
N LYS A 368 19.26 -23.97 17.17
CA LYS A 368 18.79 -22.88 18.06
C LYS A 368 17.78 -23.35 19.10
N GLY A 369 17.97 -24.51 19.71
CA GLY A 369 16.98 -25.22 20.51
C GLY A 369 16.24 -24.41 21.59
N GLN A 370 16.96 -23.54 22.34
CA GLN A 370 16.30 -22.68 23.35
C GLN A 370 15.39 -21.62 22.70
N LEU A 371 15.87 -20.96 21.66
CA LEU A 371 15.08 -20.02 20.87
C LEU A 371 13.86 -20.72 20.29
N SER A 372 14.08 -21.83 19.60
CA SER A 372 12.99 -22.60 18.93
C SER A 372 11.91 -23.05 19.93
N LYS A 373 12.32 -23.45 21.13
CA LYS A 373 11.37 -23.74 22.23
C LYS A 373 10.57 -22.49 22.62
N SER A 374 11.18 -21.31 22.65
CA SER A 374 10.48 -20.06 22.97
C SER A 374 9.47 -19.69 21.87
N LEU A 375 9.82 -19.88 20.59
CA LEU A 375 8.93 -19.66 19.45
C LEU A 375 7.74 -20.63 19.46
N VAL A 376 7.97 -21.91 19.77
CA VAL A 376 6.87 -22.88 19.95
C VAL A 376 5.94 -22.45 21.08
N LYS A 377 6.48 -22.00 22.22
CA LYS A 377 5.67 -21.49 23.33
C LYS A 377 4.87 -20.23 22.96
N LYS A 378 5.44 -19.35 22.14
CA LYS A 378 4.71 -18.18 21.59
C LYS A 378 3.53 -18.67 20.75
N ALA A 379 3.71 -19.63 19.85
CA ALA A 379 2.65 -20.19 19.03
C ALA A 379 1.56 -20.90 19.86
N ILE A 380 1.93 -21.63 20.94
CA ILE A 380 0.97 -22.24 21.87
C ILE A 380 0.15 -21.16 22.59
N LYS A 381 0.76 -20.06 23.01
CA LYS A 381 0.04 -18.93 23.61
C LYS A 381 -0.92 -18.27 22.62
N ALA A 382 -0.50 -18.09 21.36
CA ALA A 382 -1.36 -17.59 20.29
C ALA A 382 -2.58 -18.50 20.08
N GLN A 383 -2.39 -19.82 20.01
CA GLN A 383 -3.48 -20.80 19.94
C GLN A 383 -4.46 -20.66 21.11
N GLN A 384 -3.94 -20.58 22.34
CA GLN A 384 -4.76 -20.44 23.54
C GLN A 384 -5.58 -19.13 23.51
N ALA A 385 -4.97 -18.02 23.13
CA ALA A 385 -5.65 -16.73 23.00
C ALA A 385 -6.75 -16.79 21.92
N ARG A 386 -6.46 -17.38 20.75
CA ARG A 386 -7.42 -17.58 19.67
C ARG A 386 -8.59 -18.48 20.09
N GLU A 387 -8.31 -19.62 20.73
CA GLU A 387 -9.35 -20.53 21.21
C GLU A 387 -10.22 -19.89 22.30
N ALA A 388 -9.62 -19.15 23.24
CA ALA A 388 -10.36 -18.40 24.24
C ALA A 388 -11.27 -17.33 23.62
N ALA A 389 -10.77 -16.59 22.63
CA ALA A 389 -11.56 -15.61 21.87
C ALA A 389 -12.71 -16.29 21.10
N ARG A 390 -12.45 -17.43 20.46
CA ARG A 390 -13.49 -18.23 19.78
C ARG A 390 -14.56 -18.71 20.73
N LYS A 391 -14.15 -19.31 21.87
CA LYS A 391 -15.08 -19.78 22.89
C LYS A 391 -15.94 -18.65 23.45
N ALA A 392 -15.35 -17.48 23.74
CA ALA A 392 -16.10 -16.31 24.17
C ALA A 392 -17.16 -15.88 23.13
N ARG A 393 -16.83 -15.99 21.83
CA ARG A 393 -17.80 -15.73 20.74
C ARG A 393 -18.89 -16.80 20.65
N GLU A 394 -18.54 -18.08 20.76
CA GLU A 394 -19.49 -19.19 20.74
C GLU A 394 -20.44 -19.13 21.95
N ASP A 395 -19.92 -18.83 23.13
CA ASP A 395 -20.72 -18.62 24.33
C ASP A 395 -21.66 -17.41 24.20
N ALA A 396 -21.18 -16.34 23.56
CA ALA A 396 -22.02 -15.20 23.19
C ALA A 396 -23.07 -15.54 22.13
N ARG A 397 -22.80 -16.50 21.22
CA ARG A 397 -23.75 -16.98 20.19
C ARG A 397 -24.71 -18.05 20.68
N SER A 398 -24.26 -18.97 21.48
CA SER A 398 -25.03 -20.20 21.81
C SER A 398 -25.81 -20.12 23.12
N GLY A 399 -25.30 -19.42 24.08
CA GLY A 399 -25.72 -19.68 25.44
C GLY A 399 -26.84 -18.86 25.97
N LYS A 400 -27.14 -17.94 25.49
CA LYS A 400 -28.05 -16.99 26.14
C LYS A 400 -28.26 -15.88 25.10
N LYS A 401 -28.70 -16.39 24.04
CA LYS A 401 -28.72 -15.91 22.67
C LYS A 401 -29.14 -14.47 22.42
N ASN A 402 -29.67 -13.74 23.35
CA ASN A 402 -30.14 -12.39 23.01
C ASN A 402 -29.75 -11.29 24.02
N LYS A 403 -29.57 -11.59 25.32
CA LYS A 403 -29.42 -10.53 26.30
C LYS A 403 -28.08 -9.74 26.26
N ARG A 404 -26.94 -10.41 25.96
CA ARG A 404 -25.63 -9.71 25.93
C ARG A 404 -25.32 -9.03 24.59
N LYS A 405 -25.76 -9.63 23.48
CA LYS A 405 -25.64 -9.02 22.16
C LYS A 405 -26.59 -7.82 22.05
N ASP A 406 -27.81 -7.96 22.54
CA ASP A 406 -28.79 -6.88 22.61
C ASP A 406 -28.36 -5.81 23.63
N THR A 407 -27.63 -6.16 24.69
CA THR A 407 -27.17 -5.19 25.70
C THR A 407 -25.94 -4.40 25.22
N LEU A 408 -24.99 -5.01 24.47
CA LEU A 408 -23.85 -4.30 23.90
C LEU A 408 -24.22 -3.40 22.72
N LEU A 409 -25.19 -3.84 21.91
CA LEU A 409 -25.67 -3.08 20.75
C LEU A 409 -26.92 -2.25 21.06
N SER A 410 -27.67 -2.61 22.11
CA SER A 410 -28.92 -1.93 22.50
C SER A 410 -28.60 -0.55 23.10
N GLY A 411 -28.83 0.48 22.33
CA GLY A 411 -28.67 1.88 22.72
C GLY A 411 -27.53 2.64 22.02
N LYS A 412 -26.49 1.95 21.52
CA LYS A 412 -25.41 2.62 20.78
C LYS A 412 -25.66 2.56 19.26
N LEU A 413 -25.83 1.37 18.69
CA LEU A 413 -26.04 1.21 17.26
C LEU A 413 -27.46 1.62 16.84
N THR A 414 -27.55 2.49 15.85
CA THR A 414 -28.79 2.77 15.13
C THR A 414 -28.72 2.07 13.77
N PRO A 415 -29.37 0.88 13.60
CA PRO A 415 -29.17 0.04 12.42
C PRO A 415 -29.83 0.58 11.17
N ALA A 416 -29.36 0.15 10.00
CA ALA A 416 -30.09 0.33 8.74
C ALA A 416 -31.30 -0.59 8.68
N GLN A 417 -32.33 -0.19 7.93
CA GLN A 417 -33.55 -0.99 7.72
C GLN A 417 -33.33 -2.12 6.69
N SER A 418 -32.46 -1.88 5.71
CA SER A 418 -32.16 -2.87 4.66
C SER A 418 -31.33 -4.03 5.21
N LYS A 419 -31.70 -5.23 4.77
CA LYS A 419 -30.90 -6.45 4.98
C LYS A 419 -29.87 -6.69 3.89
N ASN A 420 -29.84 -5.86 2.84
CA ASN A 420 -28.89 -5.96 1.75
C ASN A 420 -27.55 -5.36 2.19
N THR A 421 -26.60 -6.23 2.54
CA THR A 421 -25.26 -5.86 3.01
C THR A 421 -24.47 -5.08 1.98
N ASP A 422 -24.68 -5.34 0.67
CA ASP A 422 -23.97 -4.66 -0.42
C ASP A 422 -24.34 -3.18 -0.57
N LYS A 423 -25.44 -2.75 0.01
CA LYS A 423 -25.91 -1.36 -0.01
C LYS A 423 -25.69 -0.65 1.32
N ASN A 424 -25.52 -1.40 2.41
CA ASN A 424 -25.45 -0.85 3.74
C ASN A 424 -24.13 -0.13 4.01
N GLU A 425 -24.24 1.01 4.67
CA GLU A 425 -23.11 1.84 5.13
C GLU A 425 -23.14 1.96 6.66
N LEU A 426 -21.98 1.84 7.28
CA LEU A 426 -21.79 2.07 8.71
C LEU A 426 -21.01 3.36 8.92
N TYR A 427 -21.61 4.33 9.59
CA TYR A 427 -20.93 5.53 10.05
C TYR A 427 -20.44 5.33 11.48
N LEU A 428 -19.14 5.45 11.69
CA LEU A 428 -18.48 5.56 13.00
C LEU A 428 -18.37 7.04 13.32
N VAL A 429 -19.18 7.52 14.27
CA VAL A 429 -19.35 8.95 14.51
C VAL A 429 -18.74 9.33 15.86
N GLU A 430 -17.93 10.37 15.89
CA GLU A 430 -17.36 10.88 17.13
C GLU A 430 -18.44 11.52 18.03
N GLY A 431 -18.58 10.99 19.22
CA GLY A 431 -19.44 11.54 20.27
C GLY A 431 -20.94 11.30 20.10
N ASP A 432 -21.65 11.36 21.21
CA ASP A 432 -23.12 11.16 21.23
C ASP A 432 -23.87 12.35 20.61
N SER A 433 -23.34 13.58 20.65
CA SER A 433 -23.98 14.78 20.09
C SER A 433 -24.05 14.70 18.55
N ALA A 434 -22.90 14.49 17.89
CA ALA A 434 -22.83 14.31 16.44
C ALA A 434 -23.57 13.04 16.00
N GLY A 435 -23.46 11.96 16.80
CA GLY A 435 -24.25 10.74 16.61
C GLY A 435 -25.75 10.99 16.61
N GLY A 436 -26.24 11.90 17.45
CA GLY A 436 -27.65 12.33 17.50
C GLY A 436 -28.09 13.03 16.21
N SER A 437 -27.32 14.01 15.74
CA SER A 437 -27.57 14.71 14.47
C SER A 437 -27.51 13.76 13.28
N ALA A 438 -26.50 12.87 13.22
CA ALA A 438 -26.35 11.88 12.18
C ALA A 438 -27.51 10.88 12.13
N LYS A 439 -28.00 10.44 13.31
CA LYS A 439 -29.16 9.56 13.44
C LYS A 439 -30.43 10.16 12.85
N LEU A 440 -30.60 11.47 13.04
CA LEU A 440 -31.78 12.18 12.51
C LEU A 440 -31.64 12.50 11.03
N GLY A 441 -30.45 12.87 10.55
CA GLY A 441 -30.19 13.27 9.17
C GLY A 441 -30.02 12.12 8.18
N ARG A 442 -29.66 10.90 8.62
CA ARG A 442 -29.33 9.77 7.74
C ARG A 442 -30.45 9.24 6.86
N ASP A 443 -30.15 8.58 5.76
CA ASP A 443 -31.11 7.71 5.10
C ASP A 443 -31.21 6.38 5.89
N ARG A 444 -32.35 6.21 6.56
CA ARG A 444 -32.61 5.02 7.41
C ARG A 444 -32.64 3.72 6.64
N LYS A 445 -32.82 3.76 5.32
CA LYS A 445 -32.91 2.55 4.50
C LYS A 445 -31.59 1.79 4.51
N PHE A 446 -30.46 2.46 4.34
CA PHE A 446 -29.15 1.80 4.17
C PHE A 446 -28.02 2.34 5.05
N GLN A 447 -28.21 3.44 5.77
CA GLN A 447 -27.19 4.02 6.65
C GLN A 447 -27.43 3.62 8.11
N ALA A 448 -26.41 3.05 8.74
CA ALA A 448 -26.34 2.76 10.17
C ALA A 448 -25.40 3.74 10.85
N ILE A 449 -25.70 4.11 12.11
CA ILE A 449 -24.90 5.05 12.91
C ILE A 449 -24.43 4.33 14.18
N LEU A 450 -23.14 4.40 14.43
CA LEU A 450 -22.50 3.95 15.66
C LEU A 450 -21.70 5.10 16.27
N PRO A 451 -22.22 5.78 17.30
CA PRO A 451 -21.46 6.77 18.04
C PRO A 451 -20.34 6.14 18.84
N LEU A 452 -19.16 6.75 18.84
CA LEU A 452 -17.99 6.35 19.61
C LEU A 452 -17.82 7.31 20.81
N ARG A 453 -17.64 6.75 22.01
CA ARG A 453 -17.46 7.53 23.23
C ARG A 453 -15.98 7.70 23.54
N GLY A 454 -15.39 8.75 22.99
CA GLY A 454 -13.98 9.09 23.20
C GLY A 454 -13.01 8.30 22.33
N LYS A 455 -11.72 8.39 22.69
CA LYS A 455 -10.62 7.78 21.95
C LYS A 455 -10.60 6.27 22.16
N VAL A 456 -10.55 5.52 21.07
CA VAL A 456 -10.37 4.06 21.11
C VAL A 456 -8.93 3.71 21.51
N ILE A 457 -8.71 2.47 21.98
CA ILE A 457 -7.39 1.98 22.33
C ILE A 457 -6.45 1.97 21.11
N ASN A 458 -5.18 2.30 21.33
CA ASN A 458 -4.16 2.15 20.29
C ASN A 458 -3.82 0.66 20.09
N THR A 459 -4.29 0.11 18.99
CA THR A 459 -4.19 -1.32 18.68
C THR A 459 -2.82 -1.74 18.18
N GLU A 460 -1.92 -0.81 17.87
CA GLU A 460 -0.50 -1.12 17.59
C GLU A 460 0.24 -1.54 18.87
N LYS A 461 -0.16 -0.99 20.02
CA LYS A 461 0.46 -1.26 21.33
C LYS A 461 -0.28 -2.31 22.16
N ALA A 462 -1.56 -2.50 21.91
CA ALA A 462 -2.43 -3.30 22.75
C ALA A 462 -2.36 -4.78 22.40
N ARG A 463 -2.41 -5.65 23.42
CA ARG A 463 -2.57 -7.09 23.25
C ARG A 463 -3.97 -7.41 22.74
N LEU A 464 -4.12 -8.49 22.00
CA LEU A 464 -5.41 -8.92 21.45
C LEU A 464 -6.49 -9.08 22.54
N GLU A 465 -6.09 -9.57 23.73
CA GLU A 465 -7.00 -9.67 24.88
C GLU A 465 -7.53 -8.30 25.37
N ASP A 466 -6.71 -7.28 25.35
CA ASP A 466 -7.07 -5.93 25.77
C ASP A 466 -7.94 -5.25 24.72
N ILE A 467 -7.71 -5.53 23.45
CA ILE A 467 -8.56 -5.10 22.33
C ILE A 467 -9.99 -5.63 22.51
N PHE A 468 -10.14 -6.92 22.85
CA PHE A 468 -11.46 -7.50 23.10
C PHE A 468 -12.12 -7.04 24.40
N LYS A 469 -11.35 -6.55 25.37
CA LYS A 469 -11.89 -5.92 26.58
C LYS A 469 -12.34 -4.48 26.35
N ASN A 470 -11.80 -3.79 25.32
CA ASN A 470 -12.21 -2.45 24.99
C ASN A 470 -13.61 -2.44 24.40
N GLU A 471 -14.54 -1.76 25.08
CA GLU A 471 -15.97 -1.76 24.76
C GLU A 471 -16.24 -1.19 23.35
N GLU A 472 -15.56 -0.10 22.98
CA GLU A 472 -15.78 0.58 21.69
C GLU A 472 -15.31 -0.30 20.52
N ILE A 473 -14.08 -0.83 20.60
CA ILE A 473 -13.53 -1.74 19.58
C ILE A 473 -14.37 -3.02 19.47
N ASN A 474 -14.75 -3.59 20.60
CA ASN A 474 -15.58 -4.79 20.62
C ASN A 474 -16.97 -4.53 19.97
N THR A 475 -17.55 -3.37 20.23
CA THR A 475 -18.81 -2.94 19.60
C THR A 475 -18.63 -2.81 18.06
N ILE A 476 -17.53 -2.22 17.58
CA ILE A 476 -17.21 -2.13 16.15
C ILE A 476 -17.11 -3.52 15.52
N ILE A 477 -16.35 -4.45 16.15
CA ILE A 477 -16.17 -5.83 15.67
C ILE A 477 -17.53 -6.54 15.53
N HIS A 478 -18.37 -6.45 16.55
CA HIS A 478 -19.70 -7.08 16.54
C HIS A 478 -20.66 -6.43 15.54
N THR A 479 -20.56 -5.11 15.35
CA THR A 479 -21.39 -4.37 14.39
C THR A 479 -21.04 -4.74 12.96
N ILE A 480 -19.76 -4.80 12.61
CA ILE A 480 -19.30 -5.22 11.27
C ILE A 480 -19.63 -6.69 11.02
N GLY A 481 -19.45 -7.56 12.03
CA GLY A 481 -19.88 -8.96 11.99
C GLY A 481 -18.95 -9.92 11.26
N ALA A 482 -17.89 -9.40 10.58
CA ALA A 482 -16.99 -10.16 9.71
C ALA A 482 -15.84 -10.89 10.45
N GLY A 483 -15.76 -10.78 11.78
CA GLY A 483 -14.63 -11.30 12.56
C GLY A 483 -13.51 -10.29 12.69
N VAL A 484 -12.30 -10.75 13.09
CA VAL A 484 -11.13 -9.90 13.32
C VAL A 484 -9.83 -10.69 13.15
N GLY A 485 -8.77 -10.05 12.69
CA GLY A 485 -7.47 -10.71 12.48
C GLY A 485 -7.57 -11.83 11.44
N THR A 486 -7.01 -13.00 11.78
CA THR A 486 -6.99 -14.17 10.90
C THR A 486 -8.37 -14.82 10.66
N ASP A 487 -9.35 -14.53 11.54
CA ASP A 487 -10.73 -15.03 11.40
C ASP A 487 -11.62 -14.06 10.59
N PHE A 488 -11.08 -12.96 10.11
CA PHE A 488 -11.84 -11.97 9.35
C PHE A 488 -12.23 -12.53 7.97
N LYS A 489 -13.53 -12.44 7.65
CA LYS A 489 -14.09 -12.83 6.36
C LYS A 489 -14.92 -11.69 5.81
N ILE A 490 -14.48 -11.14 4.70
CA ILE A 490 -15.11 -9.96 4.11
C ILE A 490 -16.55 -10.23 3.63
N GLU A 491 -16.85 -11.48 3.28
CA GLU A 491 -18.16 -11.94 2.83
C GLU A 491 -19.19 -11.88 3.97
N ASP A 492 -18.74 -12.04 5.22
CA ASP A 492 -19.58 -12.00 6.41
C ASP A 492 -19.88 -10.57 6.90
N SER A 493 -19.34 -9.55 6.23
CA SER A 493 -19.54 -8.15 6.61
C SER A 493 -20.99 -7.70 6.45
N ASN A 494 -21.57 -7.11 7.48
CA ASN A 494 -22.91 -6.53 7.46
C ASN A 494 -22.97 -5.22 6.63
N TYR A 495 -21.82 -4.66 6.26
CA TYR A 495 -21.72 -3.36 5.59
C TYR A 495 -20.74 -3.41 4.42
N ASN A 496 -21.13 -2.80 3.31
CA ASN A 496 -20.27 -2.61 2.15
C ASN A 496 -19.28 -1.45 2.35
N ARG A 497 -19.67 -0.45 3.15
CA ARG A 497 -18.83 0.71 3.45
C ARG A 497 -18.82 0.98 4.95
N VAL A 498 -17.62 1.21 5.48
CA VAL A 498 -17.39 1.72 6.83
C VAL A 498 -16.83 3.13 6.69
N ILE A 499 -17.53 4.11 7.23
CA ILE A 499 -17.23 5.53 7.06
C ILE A 499 -16.90 6.13 8.41
N ILE A 500 -15.68 6.61 8.58
CA ILE A 500 -15.21 7.31 9.75
C ILE A 500 -15.63 8.78 9.63
N MET A 501 -16.37 9.29 10.59
CA MET A 501 -16.86 10.66 10.61
C MET A 501 -16.58 11.29 11.97
N THR A 502 -15.55 12.12 12.03
CA THR A 502 -15.01 12.77 13.22
C THR A 502 -15.00 14.27 13.06
N ASP A 503 -14.83 14.98 14.15
CA ASP A 503 -14.66 16.43 14.15
C ASP A 503 -13.41 16.85 13.37
N ALA A 504 -13.42 18.05 12.80
CA ALA A 504 -12.31 18.60 12.04
C ALA A 504 -11.28 19.28 12.95
N ASP A 505 -10.90 18.61 14.04
CA ASP A 505 -9.92 19.09 15.01
C ASP A 505 -8.83 18.04 15.29
N THR A 506 -7.92 18.35 16.20
CA THR A 506 -6.79 17.46 16.55
C THR A 506 -7.25 16.17 17.24
N ASP A 507 -8.34 16.20 18.00
CA ASP A 507 -8.89 15.03 18.68
C ASP A 507 -9.60 14.12 17.70
N GLY A 508 -10.38 14.67 16.76
CA GLY A 508 -11.00 13.94 15.67
C GLY A 508 -9.97 13.29 14.75
N ALA A 509 -8.89 14.00 14.39
CA ALA A 509 -7.77 13.43 13.65
C ALA A 509 -7.10 12.27 14.39
N HIS A 510 -6.96 12.38 15.72
CA HIS A 510 -6.41 11.29 16.55
C HIS A 510 -7.32 10.05 16.55
N ILE A 511 -8.64 10.24 16.68
CA ILE A 511 -9.62 9.15 16.61
C ILE A 511 -9.55 8.47 15.22
N GLN A 512 -9.46 9.24 14.14
CA GLN A 512 -9.28 8.69 12.79
C GLN A 512 -8.06 7.78 12.72
N VAL A 513 -6.89 8.24 13.18
CA VAL A 513 -5.64 7.48 13.13
C VAL A 513 -5.73 6.21 13.96
N LEU A 514 -6.35 6.25 15.15
CA LEU A 514 -6.56 5.06 15.99
C LEU A 514 -7.47 4.03 15.30
N LEU A 515 -8.57 4.48 14.67
CA LEU A 515 -9.46 3.60 13.90
C LEU A 515 -8.78 3.02 12.65
N LEU A 516 -8.03 3.85 11.92
CA LEU A 516 -7.25 3.39 10.77
C LEU A 516 -6.21 2.35 11.17
N THR A 517 -5.52 2.54 12.30
CA THR A 517 -4.59 1.56 12.88
C THR A 517 -5.31 0.24 13.18
N PHE A 518 -6.49 0.30 13.81
CA PHE A 518 -7.30 -0.89 14.09
C PHE A 518 -7.72 -1.61 12.80
N PHE A 519 -8.25 -0.92 11.80
CA PHE A 519 -8.67 -1.53 10.54
C PHE A 519 -7.48 -2.12 9.78
N PHE A 520 -6.35 -1.43 9.76
CA PHE A 520 -5.14 -1.92 9.09
C PHE A 520 -4.58 -3.18 9.75
N GLN A 521 -4.54 -3.24 11.09
CA GLN A 521 -3.97 -4.38 11.81
C GLN A 521 -4.91 -5.59 11.89
N TYR A 522 -6.22 -5.34 12.08
CA TYR A 522 -7.15 -6.41 12.45
C TYR A 522 -8.29 -6.66 11.46
N MET A 523 -8.51 -5.76 10.50
CA MET A 523 -9.50 -5.89 9.43
C MET A 523 -8.93 -5.51 8.07
N LYS A 524 -7.69 -5.88 7.82
CA LYS A 524 -6.93 -5.54 6.62
C LYS A 524 -7.66 -5.84 5.30
N PRO A 525 -8.35 -6.99 5.13
CA PRO A 525 -9.10 -7.25 3.90
C PRO A 525 -10.19 -6.21 3.62
N LEU A 526 -10.76 -5.58 4.65
CA LEU A 526 -11.73 -4.51 4.47
C LEU A 526 -11.10 -3.25 3.86
N VAL A 527 -9.87 -2.92 4.28
CA VAL A 527 -9.09 -1.81 3.73
C VAL A 527 -8.62 -2.12 2.30
N GLN A 528 -8.10 -3.31 2.07
CA GLN A 528 -7.64 -3.77 0.75
C GLN A 528 -8.77 -3.78 -0.29
N ALA A 529 -9.99 -4.17 0.12
CA ALA A 529 -11.18 -4.10 -0.73
C ALA A 529 -11.71 -2.66 -0.93
N GLY A 530 -11.07 -1.65 -0.32
CA GLY A 530 -11.46 -0.24 -0.45
C GLY A 530 -12.83 0.07 0.17
N ARG A 531 -13.21 -0.64 1.24
CA ARG A 531 -14.49 -0.48 1.93
C ARG A 531 -14.42 0.46 3.15
N VAL A 532 -13.24 1.00 3.48
CA VAL A 532 -13.05 1.99 4.56
C VAL A 532 -12.93 3.38 3.96
N PHE A 533 -13.66 4.34 4.52
CA PHE A 533 -13.70 5.72 4.05
C PHE A 533 -13.60 6.70 5.23
N ILE A 534 -13.13 7.91 4.93
CA ILE A 534 -13.19 9.08 5.83
C ILE A 534 -14.16 10.08 5.21
N ALA A 535 -15.17 10.52 5.97
CA ALA A 535 -16.07 11.57 5.55
C ALA A 535 -15.41 12.95 5.77
N LEU A 536 -15.62 13.84 4.82
CA LEU A 536 -15.12 15.23 4.91
C LEU A 536 -16.30 16.19 5.15
N PRO A 537 -16.56 16.60 6.39
CA PRO A 537 -17.50 17.68 6.66
C PRO A 537 -16.91 19.02 6.20
N PRO A 538 -17.75 20.02 5.87
CA PRO A 538 -17.27 21.37 5.56
C PRO A 538 -16.70 22.07 6.80
N LEU A 539 -15.69 22.91 6.59
CA LEU A 539 -15.09 23.75 7.64
C LEU A 539 -15.87 25.06 7.81
N TYR A 540 -16.48 25.55 6.74
CA TYR A 540 -17.12 26.85 6.73
C TYR A 540 -18.51 26.80 6.11
N LYS A 541 -19.40 27.66 6.63
CA LYS A 541 -20.71 27.95 6.09
C LYS A 541 -20.83 29.45 5.87
N LEU A 542 -21.26 29.84 4.68
CA LEU A 542 -21.54 31.23 4.32
C LEU A 542 -23.03 31.37 4.03
N GLU A 543 -23.65 32.35 4.66
CA GLU A 543 -25.07 32.66 4.41
C GLU A 543 -25.24 34.10 3.95
N LYS A 544 -25.97 34.32 2.88
CA LYS A 544 -26.32 35.63 2.36
C LYS A 544 -27.79 35.72 2.03
N GLY A 545 -28.41 36.85 2.39
CA GLY A 545 -29.84 37.13 2.15
C GLY A 545 -30.76 36.69 3.32
N LYS A 546 -32.06 36.91 3.14
CA LYS A 546 -33.11 36.55 4.14
C LYS A 546 -34.30 35.93 3.43
N GLY A 547 -35.02 35.03 4.12
CA GLY A 547 -36.22 34.39 3.59
C GLY A 547 -36.00 33.63 2.28
N LYS A 548 -36.82 33.88 1.26
CA LYS A 548 -36.73 33.16 -0.04
C LYS A 548 -35.46 33.46 -0.87
N THR A 549 -34.72 34.53 -0.51
CA THR A 549 -33.47 34.90 -1.19
C THR A 549 -32.22 34.42 -0.43
N LYS A 550 -32.41 33.63 0.62
CA LYS A 550 -31.31 33.08 1.41
C LYS A 550 -30.51 32.09 0.54
N ARG A 551 -29.23 32.39 0.36
CA ARG A 551 -28.23 31.51 -0.26
C ARG A 551 -27.30 30.99 0.83
N VAL A 552 -27.10 29.68 0.86
CA VAL A 552 -26.19 29.01 1.78
C VAL A 552 -25.15 28.28 0.95
N GLU A 553 -23.87 28.51 1.26
CA GLU A 553 -22.74 27.87 0.61
C GLU A 553 -21.82 27.28 1.66
N TYR A 554 -21.11 26.22 1.30
CA TYR A 554 -20.18 25.53 2.17
C TYR A 554 -18.79 25.52 1.54
N ALA A 555 -17.74 25.61 2.39
CA ALA A 555 -16.36 25.48 1.97
C ALA A 555 -15.61 24.47 2.83
N TRP A 556 -14.77 23.64 2.20
CA TRP A 556 -13.96 22.61 2.83
C TRP A 556 -12.50 23.04 3.01
N THR A 557 -12.06 24.08 2.29
CA THR A 557 -10.71 24.64 2.35
C THR A 557 -10.75 26.15 2.44
N ASP A 558 -9.65 26.76 2.92
CA ASP A 558 -9.50 28.21 2.95
C ASP A 558 -9.50 28.82 1.54
N GLU A 559 -9.02 28.09 0.55
CA GLU A 559 -9.03 28.52 -0.85
C GLU A 559 -10.47 28.63 -1.40
N GLU A 560 -11.30 27.60 -1.10
CA GLU A 560 -12.73 27.62 -1.44
C GLU A 560 -13.46 28.73 -0.71
N LEU A 561 -13.16 28.95 0.58
CA LEU A 561 -13.70 30.05 1.36
C LEU A 561 -13.39 31.39 0.71
N ASN A 562 -12.13 31.64 0.36
CA ASN A 562 -11.69 32.88 -0.29
C ASN A 562 -12.37 33.11 -1.65
N LYS A 563 -12.60 32.05 -2.42
CA LYS A 563 -13.33 32.10 -3.67
C LYS A 563 -14.78 32.46 -3.47
N LEU A 564 -15.48 31.79 -2.55
CA LEU A 564 -16.88 32.05 -2.22
C LEU A 564 -17.10 33.45 -1.64
N GLN A 565 -16.17 33.95 -0.83
CA GLN A 565 -16.22 35.33 -0.30
C GLN A 565 -16.17 36.36 -1.42
N LYS A 566 -15.32 36.14 -2.44
CA LYS A 566 -15.26 37.02 -3.61
C LYS A 566 -16.54 36.96 -4.44
N GLU A 567 -17.12 35.79 -4.63
CA GLU A 567 -18.36 35.61 -5.40
C GLU A 567 -19.58 36.22 -4.67
N LEU A 568 -19.68 36.00 -3.39
CA LEU A 568 -20.80 36.51 -2.59
C LEU A 568 -20.71 38.04 -2.35
N GLY A 569 -19.52 38.65 -2.40
CA GLY A 569 -19.30 40.04 -2.09
C GLY A 569 -19.66 40.37 -0.63
N LYS A 570 -19.95 41.64 -0.34
CA LYS A 570 -20.27 42.10 1.06
C LYS A 570 -21.65 41.62 1.54
N GLY A 571 -21.83 41.48 2.86
CA GLY A 571 -23.10 41.22 3.50
C GLY A 571 -23.48 39.75 3.67
N PHE A 572 -22.52 38.83 3.70
CA PHE A 572 -22.73 37.45 4.13
C PHE A 572 -22.37 37.27 5.62
N THR A 573 -22.93 36.23 6.24
CA THR A 573 -22.53 35.75 7.57
C THR A 573 -21.65 34.52 7.39
N LEU A 574 -20.49 34.51 8.05
CA LEU A 574 -19.56 33.36 8.05
C LEU A 574 -19.69 32.64 9.40
N GLN A 575 -19.84 31.33 9.32
CA GLN A 575 -19.75 30.42 10.46
C GLN A 575 -18.63 29.41 10.20
N ARG A 576 -17.71 29.26 11.14
CA ARG A 576 -16.70 28.17 11.13
C ARG A 576 -17.21 27.04 12.01
N TYR A 577 -17.25 25.82 11.48
CA TYR A 577 -17.58 24.64 12.26
C TYR A 577 -16.33 24.12 12.98
N LYS A 578 -16.43 23.95 14.29
CA LYS A 578 -15.38 23.33 15.11
C LYS A 578 -15.61 21.84 15.30
N GLY A 579 -16.86 21.39 15.19
CA GLY A 579 -17.22 19.99 15.30
C GLY A 579 -18.57 19.69 14.65
N LEU A 580 -18.79 18.40 14.37
CA LEU A 580 -20.02 17.85 13.78
C LEU A 580 -21.28 18.13 14.63
N GLY A 581 -21.11 18.25 15.95
CA GLY A 581 -22.19 18.55 16.88
C GLY A 581 -22.80 19.95 16.70
N GLU A 582 -22.11 20.86 16.00
CA GLU A 582 -22.61 22.20 15.65
C GLU A 582 -23.49 22.19 14.39
N MET A 583 -23.51 21.08 13.66
CA MET A 583 -24.33 20.91 12.46
C MET A 583 -25.70 20.33 12.82
N ASN A 584 -26.75 20.94 12.29
CA ASN A 584 -28.07 20.33 12.40
C ASN A 584 -28.18 19.10 11.45
N PRO A 585 -29.20 18.24 11.65
CA PRO A 585 -29.35 17.01 10.85
C PRO A 585 -29.43 17.23 9.33
N GLU A 586 -30.07 18.32 8.89
CA GLU A 586 -30.23 18.65 7.46
C GLU A 586 -28.89 19.06 6.86
N GLN A 587 -28.13 19.91 7.56
CA GLN A 587 -26.80 20.32 7.12
C GLN A 587 -25.84 19.13 7.02
N LEU A 588 -25.85 18.26 8.03
CA LEU A 588 -25.01 17.06 8.04
C LEU A 588 -25.39 16.10 6.91
N TRP A 589 -26.67 15.96 6.61
CA TRP A 589 -27.14 15.20 5.46
C TRP A 589 -26.63 15.79 4.15
N GLU A 590 -26.94 17.06 3.88
CA GLU A 590 -26.65 17.72 2.61
C GLU A 590 -25.15 17.76 2.27
N THR A 591 -24.29 17.89 3.27
CA THR A 591 -22.84 18.11 3.06
C THR A 591 -22.01 16.86 3.22
N THR A 592 -22.41 15.89 4.07
CA THR A 592 -21.50 14.84 4.56
C THR A 592 -22.08 13.42 4.41
N MET A 593 -23.42 13.25 4.41
CA MET A 593 -24.02 11.92 4.43
C MET A 593 -24.77 11.55 3.14
N ASN A 594 -25.26 12.53 2.40
CA ASN A 594 -26.00 12.28 1.16
C ASN A 594 -25.06 11.73 0.08
N PRO A 595 -25.31 10.53 -0.48
CA PRO A 595 -24.47 9.92 -1.51
C PRO A 595 -24.20 10.80 -2.73
N ASP A 596 -25.15 11.69 -3.08
CA ASP A 596 -25.07 12.52 -4.29
C ASP A 596 -24.20 13.77 -4.10
N THR A 597 -23.98 14.22 -2.85
CA THR A 597 -23.30 15.51 -2.56
C THR A 597 -22.09 15.38 -1.65
N ARG A 598 -21.99 14.30 -0.87
CA ARG A 598 -20.91 14.07 0.09
C ARG A 598 -19.56 13.82 -0.60
N THR A 599 -18.50 14.22 0.09
CA THR A 599 -17.11 13.86 -0.29
C THR A 599 -16.56 12.82 0.70
N LEU A 600 -16.09 11.70 0.17
CA LEU A 600 -15.45 10.62 0.92
C LEU A 600 -14.03 10.38 0.42
N ILE A 601 -13.07 10.31 1.34
CA ILE A 601 -11.72 9.83 1.05
C ILE A 601 -11.73 8.31 1.22
N ARG A 602 -11.43 7.57 0.15
CA ARG A 602 -11.23 6.11 0.24
C ARG A 602 -9.87 5.82 0.85
N VAL A 603 -9.84 5.00 1.90
CA VAL A 603 -8.60 4.52 2.49
C VAL A 603 -8.05 3.39 1.62
N GLN A 604 -6.80 3.52 1.20
CA GLN A 604 -6.11 2.53 0.36
C GLN A 604 -4.72 2.24 0.93
N VAL A 605 -4.30 0.99 0.82
CA VAL A 605 -2.94 0.55 1.11
C VAL A 605 -2.25 0.34 -0.23
N GLU A 606 -1.39 1.27 -0.63
CA GLU A 606 -0.63 1.18 -1.88
C GLU A 606 0.54 0.22 -1.74
N ASP A 607 1.24 0.33 -0.62
CA ASP A 607 2.33 -0.55 -0.21
C ASP A 607 2.15 -0.99 1.24
N GLU A 608 2.20 -2.30 1.46
CA GLU A 608 1.95 -2.90 2.77
C GLU A 608 3.12 -2.70 3.74
N VAL A 609 4.36 -2.81 3.25
CA VAL A 609 5.58 -2.65 4.06
C VAL A 609 5.67 -1.22 4.56
N ARG A 610 5.50 -0.26 3.65
CA ARG A 610 5.50 1.15 3.96
C ARG A 610 4.41 1.51 4.96
N SER A 611 3.20 1.03 4.73
CA SER A 611 2.06 1.30 5.62
C SER A 611 2.31 0.71 7.00
N SER A 612 2.81 -0.54 7.07
CA SER A 612 3.18 -1.19 8.33
C SER A 612 4.28 -0.42 9.06
N LYS A 613 5.37 -0.08 8.35
CA LYS A 613 6.48 0.70 8.93
C LYS A 613 6.00 2.06 9.43
N ARG A 614 5.15 2.75 8.67
CA ARG A 614 4.58 4.04 9.07
C ARG A 614 3.68 3.93 10.30
N VAL A 615 2.83 2.91 10.36
CA VAL A 615 1.99 2.63 11.53
C VAL A 615 2.88 2.34 12.74
N THR A 616 3.88 1.47 12.63
CA THR A 616 4.81 1.17 13.73
C THR A 616 5.60 2.41 14.16
N THR A 617 6.10 3.23 13.23
CA THR A 617 6.83 4.46 13.54
C THR A 617 5.95 5.47 14.28
N LEU A 618 4.73 5.72 13.78
CA LEU A 618 3.86 6.78 14.30
C LEU A 618 3.04 6.34 15.51
N MET A 619 2.62 5.08 15.57
CA MET A 619 1.70 4.55 16.58
C MET A 619 2.35 3.57 17.55
N GLY A 620 3.57 3.08 17.27
CA GLY A 620 4.32 2.15 18.13
C GLY A 620 4.86 2.79 19.41
N ASP A 621 5.56 2.01 20.24
CA ASP A 621 6.05 2.46 21.55
C ASP A 621 7.29 3.33 21.48
N LYS A 622 8.14 3.15 20.46
CA LYS A 622 9.39 3.88 20.32
C LYS A 622 9.14 5.34 19.95
N VAL A 623 9.63 6.26 20.80
CA VAL A 623 9.42 7.71 20.61
C VAL A 623 10.40 8.28 19.58
N GLN A 624 11.68 7.85 19.61
CA GLN A 624 12.74 8.44 18.80
C GLN A 624 12.48 8.33 17.28
N PRO A 625 12.07 7.16 16.70
CA PRO A 625 11.77 7.07 15.27
C PRO A 625 10.58 7.97 14.86
N ARG A 626 9.60 8.14 15.75
CA ARG A 626 8.45 9.04 15.52
C ARG A 626 8.88 10.48 15.47
N ARG A 627 9.74 10.90 16.40
CA ARG A 627 10.27 12.27 16.46
C ARG A 627 11.06 12.60 15.20
N GLU A 628 11.99 11.73 14.81
CA GLU A 628 12.81 11.89 13.61
C GLU A 628 11.93 11.96 12.33
N TRP A 629 10.88 11.12 12.28
CA TRP A 629 9.95 11.16 11.17
C TRP A 629 9.20 12.48 11.09
N ILE A 630 8.70 13.01 12.22
CA ILE A 630 8.00 14.30 12.29
C ILE A 630 8.95 15.43 11.87
N GLU A 631 10.16 15.47 12.41
CA GLU A 631 11.16 16.50 12.08
C GLU A 631 11.52 16.51 10.58
N LYS A 632 11.53 15.33 9.94
CA LYS A 632 11.86 15.19 8.51
C LYS A 632 10.70 15.52 7.56
N HIS A 633 9.45 15.30 7.97
CA HIS A 633 8.30 15.32 7.04
C HIS A 633 7.25 16.37 7.34
N VAL A 634 7.30 17.01 8.49
CA VAL A 634 6.34 18.07 8.86
C VAL A 634 6.99 19.42 8.60
N GLU A 635 6.49 20.13 7.61
CA GLU A 635 6.76 21.56 7.45
C GLU A 635 5.92 22.29 8.49
N PHE A 636 6.56 22.75 9.55
CA PHE A 636 5.92 23.69 10.48
C PHE A 636 5.85 25.04 9.74
N GLY A 637 4.72 25.26 9.05
CA GLY A 637 4.44 26.57 8.47
C GLY A 637 4.40 27.61 9.57
N MET A 638 5.41 28.48 9.65
CA MET A 638 5.39 29.70 10.46
C MET A 638 4.43 30.74 9.84
N GLN A 639 3.25 30.33 9.47
CA GLN A 639 2.09 31.22 9.26
C GLN A 639 1.03 30.87 10.29
N GLU A 640 1.44 30.82 11.54
CA GLU A 640 0.48 31.01 12.60
C GLU A 640 0.05 32.48 12.58
N ASP A 641 -1.25 32.68 12.53
CA ASP A 641 -1.97 33.89 12.71
C ASP A 641 -1.26 34.87 13.67
N GLN A 642 -0.63 35.89 13.14
CA GLN A 642 -0.27 37.07 13.93
C GLN A 642 -1.50 37.70 14.62
N SER A 643 -2.72 37.32 14.23
CA SER A 643 -3.96 37.71 14.86
C SER A 643 -4.20 37.09 16.25
N ILE A 644 -3.50 36.04 16.63
CA ILE A 644 -3.59 35.43 17.99
C ILE A 644 -2.63 36.14 18.95
N LEU A 645 -1.54 36.69 18.45
CA LEU A 645 -0.56 37.39 19.28
C LEU A 645 -0.98 38.84 19.64
N ASP A 646 -1.85 39.43 18.82
CA ASP A 646 -2.34 40.82 19.10
C ASP A 646 -3.50 40.88 20.10
N ASN A 647 -4.04 39.77 20.59
CA ASN A 647 -5.14 39.73 21.58
C ASN A 647 -4.83 39.04 22.91
N SER A 648 -3.57 38.70 23.16
CA SER A 648 -3.16 38.27 24.49
C SER A 648 -2.36 39.38 25.18
N GLU A 649 -3.07 40.25 25.90
CA GLU A 649 -2.47 40.93 27.06
C GLU A 649 -2.01 39.82 28.02
N VAL A 650 -0.72 39.50 27.96
CA VAL A 650 -0.06 38.68 28.96
C VAL A 650 0.01 39.49 30.23
N GLN A 651 -0.91 39.28 31.16
CA GLN A 651 -0.69 39.61 32.57
C GLN A 651 0.43 38.67 33.05
N VAL A 652 1.60 39.23 33.10
CA VAL A 652 2.73 38.67 33.83
C VAL A 652 2.38 38.71 35.30
N LEU A 653 1.97 37.59 35.88
CA LEU A 653 2.00 37.41 37.34
C LEU A 653 3.45 37.08 37.68
N GLU A 654 4.16 38.15 38.16
CA GLU A 654 5.41 38.01 38.89
C GLU A 654 5.14 37.36 40.25
N ASN A 655 6.00 36.39 40.54
CA ASN A 655 6.39 35.90 41.87
C ASN A 655 5.33 35.22 42.77
N ASP A 656 5.53 33.92 42.93
CA ASP A 656 5.54 33.35 44.28
C ASP A 656 6.74 32.40 44.41
N GLN A 657 7.64 32.78 45.31
CA GLN A 657 8.74 32.03 45.89
C GLN A 657 8.18 30.78 46.56
N PHE A 658 8.67 29.64 46.21
CA PHE A 658 8.55 28.44 47.05
C PHE A 658 9.71 28.43 48.04
N ASP A 659 9.41 28.68 49.30
CA ASP A 659 10.27 28.37 50.42
C ASP A 659 10.51 26.86 50.50
N GLU A 660 11.75 26.48 50.51
CA GLU A 660 12.21 25.22 51.08
C GLU A 660 11.99 25.29 52.59
N GLU A 661 11.16 24.40 53.16
CA GLU A 661 11.37 23.76 54.44
C GLU A 661 10.28 22.74 54.79
N GLU A 662 10.80 21.55 55.19
CA GLU A 662 10.25 20.51 56.08
C GLU A 662 9.13 19.54 55.55
N ILE A 663 9.44 18.37 55.43
CA ILE A 663 9.46 17.04 56.07
C ILE A 663 9.42 15.94 55.01
#